data_fcc3b609a915d1aa151dca54adfdf920
#
_entry.id   fcc3b609a915d1aa151dca54adfdf920
#
_cell.length_a   1.000
_cell.length_b   1.000
_cell.length_c   1.000
_cell.angle_alpha   90.00
_cell.angle_beta   90.00
_cell.angle_gamma   90.00
#
_symmetry.space_group_name_H-M   'P 1'
#
loop_
_entity.id
_entity.type
_entity.pdbx_description
1 polymer ?
#
loop_
_entity_poly.entity_id
_entity_poly.type
_entity_poly.pdbx_seq_one_letter_code
_entity_poly.pdbx_strand_id
1 'polypeptide(L)'
;MKLKHLPFLAVGAALLSEGALADTEQAVHELAQGCYAIQSSVNGDYLKKFHKGGAIDDGLSYRFEDIQVSDAAHFFFKPTKFKHFLLTDKDGRYLASHLPAEISAGRYAGEFAEWEITAKDDGNGGYGFKFRGTGLDMGLKHNYSDGGLYFFDLLNPNNNDSEKKFKLVAQTDCTPFPEVTTNVTGDVNVLKGDVNDPIRGWADPHTHITSYEFMGGKFMHGDPFHRWGVEAALNDSSEIHGPNGSLDLIGNIYAYNDVNHRYNTEGWPNFPDWPAYNNLSHMGYYYKWMERAYLSGLRMVTAAIVENEVLCWAQSTINPGSWVNPNSCNIMDSIRLQVQRLNEMQDYIDAQSGGPGKGWFRLATSPAEARAIIADGKLAVVMGVEASETFDCGIKDQCNRNDVEDKLNELYDLGIRTIYPTHKFDNQLGGSRVENGFINVGQYLSAGRFFETKECDAHTHGAYFDSGFPLLGDVPFVSDILDIIGLNPTYDETIEHCNQHGLSGLGVYLVNRMIDKKMLIELDHLSADSATQVMDIIEARNYPGVITSHSWMNSGKNGSLHPNTERLFEVGGFGAPYNGNALQMESKVGRYLDIIEQTPYLNGVGIGSDMSGLGGQASPRSNADVDPLTYPFTNEFGFTFEQQVSGNRVFDLNADGIAHYGLLGDQIEDMRQRNSNRVYEAVMNSAEAFMQMWERAEAAPTTKYHDPLEAFVKIFNREANKCMDIPGEDNNLVNGANVQLYKCMDNSYDQQWIWNKEREMFENRADRSKCLDNRGQAYNGGEVVIWDCVDSDNLRWTYTNNVLASKHNPNIVADAYDTGNDGNVGQWEYHGAKWQQWELRPMSIEFKWVDWRDKRSGKCWTVQNGTAANGAKVILDSCAATDAQTWMYDPVKDRMHSALAGDFCMDIPNGNTSDGTQLQIWECQDGNPNQQFLKDSNRFYSVINGNKVIDASGEADGSPIVMWEHHGGNNQKWRASLH
;
A
#
# COMPACT_ATOMS: atom_id res chain seq x y z
N MET A 1 -34.77 -40.19 27.26
CA MET A 1 -34.71 -40.38 28.74
C MET A 1 -34.03 -39.17 29.35
N LYS A 2 -34.78 -38.36 30.08
CA LYS A 2 -34.43 -37.27 30.99
C LYS A 2 -33.38 -36.22 30.60
N LEU A 3 -33.88 -35.08 30.03
CA LEU A 3 -33.28 -33.74 30.19
C LEU A 3 -33.29 -33.39 31.69
N LYS A 4 -32.16 -32.89 32.20
CA LYS A 4 -32.10 -32.25 33.52
C LYS A 4 -31.93 -30.73 33.29
N HIS A 5 -32.84 -29.99 33.89
CA HIS A 5 -32.85 -28.52 33.99
C HIS A 5 -31.55 -28.01 34.61
N LEU A 6 -30.88 -27.03 33.95
CA LEU A 6 -29.95 -26.07 34.57
C LEU A 6 -30.66 -24.76 34.81
N PRO A 7 -30.37 -24.06 35.90
CA PRO A 7 -31.22 -22.93 36.32
C PRO A 7 -30.95 -21.63 35.54
N PHE A 8 -32.01 -20.99 35.17
CA PHE A 8 -32.14 -19.70 34.50
C PHE A 8 -31.62 -18.48 35.31
N LEU A 9 -31.02 -18.69 36.48
CA LEU A 9 -30.57 -17.62 37.40
C LEU A 9 -29.15 -17.11 37.19
N ALA A 10 -28.31 -17.77 36.37
CA ALA A 10 -26.92 -17.34 36.12
C ALA A 10 -26.77 -16.36 34.95
N VAL A 11 -27.73 -16.39 34.00
CA VAL A 11 -27.66 -15.50 32.80
C VAL A 11 -28.12 -14.07 33.16
N GLY A 12 -29.05 -13.89 34.08
CA GLY A 12 -29.52 -12.58 34.52
C GLY A 12 -28.48 -11.77 35.32
N ALA A 13 -27.64 -12.45 36.12
CA ALA A 13 -26.59 -11.80 36.90
C ALA A 13 -25.37 -11.37 36.04
N ALA A 14 -25.05 -12.11 34.97
CA ALA A 14 -23.98 -11.75 34.04
C ALA A 14 -24.39 -10.54 33.20
N LEU A 15 -25.62 -10.51 32.67
CA LEU A 15 -26.11 -9.38 31.88
C LEU A 15 -26.26 -8.08 32.70
N LEU A 16 -26.62 -8.17 34.00
CA LEU A 16 -26.67 -7.03 34.90
C LEU A 16 -25.27 -6.56 35.31
N SER A 17 -24.27 -7.44 35.39
CA SER A 17 -22.91 -7.04 35.68
C SER A 17 -22.20 -6.40 34.47
N GLU A 18 -22.50 -6.84 33.27
CA GLU A 18 -21.97 -6.22 32.02
C GLU A 18 -22.57 -4.84 31.78
N GLY A 19 -23.88 -4.63 31.97
CA GLY A 19 -24.53 -3.34 31.88
C GLY A 19 -24.01 -2.32 32.89
N ALA A 20 -23.84 -2.71 34.16
CA ALA A 20 -23.30 -1.82 35.20
C ALA A 20 -21.82 -1.48 35.01
N LEU A 21 -21.03 -2.39 34.43
CA LEU A 21 -19.64 -2.12 34.05
C LEU A 21 -19.57 -1.17 32.86
N ALA A 22 -20.41 -1.35 31.86
CA ALA A 22 -20.49 -0.46 30.70
C ALA A 22 -20.88 0.96 31.09
N ASP A 23 -21.86 1.14 32.00
CA ASP A 23 -22.30 2.45 32.50
C ASP A 23 -21.17 3.16 33.26
N THR A 24 -20.36 2.45 34.05
CA THR A 24 -19.24 3.07 34.79
C THR A 24 -18.04 3.43 33.87
N GLU A 25 -17.78 2.68 32.83
CA GLU A 25 -16.76 3.02 31.84
C GLU A 25 -17.19 4.23 31.01
N GLN A 26 -18.43 4.26 30.55
CA GLN A 26 -18.99 5.38 29.80
C GLN A 26 -18.92 6.69 30.61
N ALA A 27 -19.22 6.64 31.92
CA ALA A 27 -19.11 7.80 32.80
C ALA A 27 -17.66 8.37 32.88
N VAL A 28 -16.64 7.53 32.73
CA VAL A 28 -15.23 7.99 32.64
C VAL A 28 -14.95 8.64 31.29
N HIS A 29 -15.43 8.04 30.21
CA HIS A 29 -15.24 8.58 28.87
C HIS A 29 -15.93 9.94 28.67
N GLU A 30 -17.08 10.16 29.30
CA GLU A 30 -17.81 11.43 29.28
C GLU A 30 -17.10 12.59 30.00
N LEU A 31 -16.02 12.33 30.73
CA LEU A 31 -15.16 13.36 31.30
C LEU A 31 -14.31 14.08 30.24
N ALA A 32 -14.17 13.50 29.06
CA ALA A 32 -13.34 14.02 27.98
C ALA A 32 -13.70 15.46 27.62
N GLN A 33 -12.69 16.33 27.57
CA GLN A 33 -12.80 17.76 27.24
C GLN A 33 -13.71 18.54 28.22
N GLY A 34 -14.09 17.94 29.36
CA GLY A 34 -14.92 18.56 30.37
C GLY A 34 -14.13 19.41 31.39
N CYS A 35 -14.87 20.31 32.06
CA CYS A 35 -14.35 21.18 33.13
C CYS A 35 -14.96 20.76 34.45
N TYR A 36 -14.13 20.44 35.45
CA TYR A 36 -14.63 19.95 36.74
C TYR A 36 -13.85 20.47 37.92
N ALA A 37 -14.59 20.75 39.02
CA ALA A 37 -14.01 20.85 40.35
C ALA A 37 -14.00 19.47 41.02
N ILE A 38 -12.94 19.14 41.75
CA ILE A 38 -12.81 17.88 42.47
C ILE A 38 -13.23 18.05 43.91
N GLN A 39 -14.27 17.30 44.32
CA GLN A 39 -14.83 17.31 45.66
C GLN A 39 -14.54 16.01 46.40
N SER A 40 -14.14 16.10 47.66
CA SER A 40 -13.99 14.93 48.51
C SER A 40 -15.34 14.27 48.85
N SER A 41 -15.41 12.94 48.70
CA SER A 41 -16.58 12.18 49.11
C SER A 41 -16.68 11.95 50.63
N VAL A 42 -15.64 12.34 51.40
CA VAL A 42 -15.63 12.19 52.88
C VAL A 42 -16.39 13.29 53.56
N ASN A 43 -16.08 14.56 53.24
CA ASN A 43 -16.59 15.72 53.97
C ASN A 43 -17.15 16.82 53.06
N GLY A 44 -17.06 16.66 51.74
CA GLY A 44 -17.58 17.66 50.82
C GLY A 44 -16.63 18.81 50.47
N ASP A 45 -15.40 18.82 51.02
CA ASP A 45 -14.39 19.82 50.72
C ASP A 45 -13.97 19.80 49.25
N TYR A 46 -13.55 20.95 48.72
CA TYR A 46 -13.06 21.09 47.35
C TYR A 46 -11.56 21.22 47.27
N LEU A 47 -10.98 20.68 46.17
CA LEU A 47 -9.57 20.81 45.90
C LEU A 47 -9.17 22.23 45.52
N LYS A 48 -8.16 22.80 46.20
CA LYS A 48 -7.69 24.16 45.99
C LYS A 48 -6.19 24.21 45.78
N LYS A 49 -5.71 25.09 44.91
CA LYS A 49 -4.31 25.38 44.71
C LYS A 49 -3.80 26.27 45.88
N PHE A 50 -2.61 25.94 46.42
CA PHE A 50 -1.98 26.67 47.48
C PHE A 50 -0.45 26.68 47.36
N HIS A 51 0.22 27.60 48.07
CA HIS A 51 1.67 27.67 48.11
C HIS A 51 2.20 26.85 49.29
N LYS A 52 2.83 25.68 49.01
CA LYS A 52 3.44 24.78 50.01
C LYS A 52 4.82 25.28 50.42
N GLY A 53 5.51 25.99 49.52
CA GLY A 53 6.93 26.32 49.64
C GLY A 53 7.82 25.23 49.02
N GLY A 54 9.10 25.53 48.79
CA GLY A 54 10.06 24.63 48.09
C GLY A 54 10.37 25.08 46.68
N ALA A 55 11.28 24.40 46.00
CA ALA A 55 11.76 24.74 44.65
C ALA A 55 11.04 24.00 43.56
N ILE A 56 10.33 22.92 43.88
CA ILE A 56 9.61 22.09 42.91
C ILE A 56 8.31 22.79 42.55
N ASP A 57 8.04 22.98 41.27
CA ASP A 57 6.82 23.61 40.71
C ASP A 57 6.48 24.96 41.36
N ASP A 58 7.48 25.78 41.62
CA ASP A 58 7.36 27.07 42.32
C ASP A 58 6.77 26.93 43.70
N GLY A 59 6.87 25.76 44.32
CA GLY A 59 6.26 25.48 45.63
C GLY A 59 4.73 25.43 45.62
N LEU A 60 4.09 25.29 44.42
CA LEU A 60 2.65 25.18 44.28
C LEU A 60 2.20 23.73 44.40
N SER A 61 1.07 23.52 45.08
CA SER A 61 0.43 22.23 45.29
C SER A 61 -1.08 22.35 45.44
N TYR A 62 -1.76 21.23 45.66
CA TYR A 62 -3.20 21.17 45.88
C TYR A 62 -3.55 20.50 47.21
N ARG A 63 -4.59 20.99 47.89
CA ARG A 63 -5.19 20.40 49.09
C ARG A 63 -6.70 20.60 49.12
N PHE A 64 -7.41 19.82 49.92
CA PHE A 64 -8.83 20.00 50.20
C PHE A 64 -9.07 21.08 51.27
N GLU A 65 -10.03 21.95 51.01
CA GLU A 65 -10.49 23.00 51.96
C GLU A 65 -12.02 23.08 51.95
N ASP A 66 -12.62 23.42 53.09
CA ASP A 66 -14.05 23.78 53.21
C ASP A 66 -14.30 25.16 52.60
N ILE A 67 -14.55 25.18 51.31
CA ILE A 67 -14.73 26.39 50.50
C ILE A 67 -15.91 26.21 49.54
N GLN A 68 -16.38 27.35 48.97
CA GLN A 68 -17.35 27.27 47.89
C GLN A 68 -16.71 26.73 46.62
N VAL A 69 -17.51 26.11 45.73
CA VAL A 69 -17.00 25.55 44.47
C VAL A 69 -16.34 26.64 43.59
N SER A 70 -16.84 27.89 43.65
CA SER A 70 -16.24 29.02 42.93
C SER A 70 -14.81 29.36 43.31
N ASP A 71 -14.39 28.97 44.52
CA ASP A 71 -13.04 29.21 45.07
C ASP A 71 -12.11 28.00 44.92
N ALA A 72 -12.64 26.89 44.36
CA ALA A 72 -11.92 25.66 44.11
C ALA A 72 -10.97 25.80 42.90
N ALA A 73 -10.03 24.87 42.77
CA ALA A 73 -9.33 24.65 41.50
C ALA A 73 -10.24 23.92 40.53
N HIS A 74 -10.49 24.51 39.38
CA HIS A 74 -11.22 23.90 38.29
C HIS A 74 -10.21 23.35 37.29
N PHE A 75 -10.45 22.10 36.85
CA PHE A 75 -9.55 21.38 35.97
C PHE A 75 -10.24 21.05 34.66
N PHE A 76 -9.53 21.30 33.54
CA PHE A 76 -9.86 20.79 32.23
C PHE A 76 -9.30 19.37 32.09
N PHE A 77 -10.14 18.41 31.68
CA PHE A 77 -9.82 16.99 31.56
C PHE A 77 -9.48 16.66 30.11
N LYS A 78 -8.20 16.71 29.75
CA LYS A 78 -7.72 16.34 28.43
C LYS A 78 -7.40 14.83 28.38
N PRO A 79 -8.09 14.02 27.56
CA PRO A 79 -7.74 12.61 27.40
C PRO A 79 -6.36 12.43 26.79
N THR A 80 -5.60 11.45 27.27
CA THR A 80 -4.33 11.00 26.70
C THR A 80 -4.49 9.68 25.94
N LYS A 81 -5.35 8.82 26.47
CA LYS A 81 -5.89 7.57 25.91
C LYS A 81 -7.16 7.19 26.69
N PHE A 82 -7.77 6.08 26.38
CA PHE A 82 -8.97 5.63 27.12
C PHE A 82 -8.74 5.58 28.63
N LYS A 83 -9.61 6.24 29.37
CA LYS A 83 -9.60 6.35 30.84
C LYS A 83 -8.40 7.10 31.46
N HIS A 84 -7.51 7.64 30.63
CA HIS A 84 -6.34 8.39 31.10
C HIS A 84 -6.46 9.87 30.70
N PHE A 85 -6.10 10.76 31.62
CA PHE A 85 -6.28 12.21 31.44
C PHE A 85 -5.10 13.00 31.99
N LEU A 86 -4.81 14.13 31.33
CA LEU A 86 -4.14 15.26 31.94
C LEU A 86 -5.19 16.18 32.53
N LEU A 87 -4.96 16.72 33.72
CA LEU A 87 -5.84 17.63 34.41
C LEU A 87 -5.13 18.98 34.54
N THR A 88 -5.58 20.00 33.80
CA THR A 88 -4.97 21.33 33.82
C THR A 88 -5.88 22.36 34.51
N ASP A 89 -5.33 23.14 35.43
CA ASP A 89 -6.08 24.25 36.06
C ASP A 89 -6.08 25.49 35.14
N LYS A 90 -6.79 26.51 35.55
CA LYS A 90 -6.95 27.76 34.77
C LYS A 90 -5.63 28.51 34.48
N ASP A 91 -4.56 28.22 35.21
CA ASP A 91 -3.24 28.84 35.03
C ASP A 91 -2.33 27.93 34.18
N GLY A 92 -2.87 26.84 33.58
CA GLY A 92 -2.14 25.88 32.79
C GLY A 92 -1.26 24.91 33.60
N ARG A 93 -1.52 24.80 34.92
CA ARG A 93 -0.79 23.90 35.81
C ARG A 93 -1.47 22.53 35.86
N TYR A 94 -0.68 21.47 35.86
CA TYR A 94 -1.16 20.11 35.93
C TYR A 94 -1.35 19.65 37.37
N LEU A 95 -2.44 18.94 37.68
CA LEU A 95 -2.43 18.07 38.84
C LEU A 95 -1.38 17.00 38.59
N ALA A 96 -0.25 17.05 39.27
CA ALA A 96 0.88 16.17 39.00
C ALA A 96 1.40 15.50 40.30
N SER A 97 2.02 14.35 40.10
CA SER A 97 2.75 13.61 41.09
C SER A 97 4.28 13.74 40.85
N HIS A 98 5.08 13.58 41.85
CA HIS A 98 6.53 13.44 41.71
C HIS A 98 7.14 12.68 42.88
N LEU A 99 8.39 12.24 42.72
CA LEU A 99 9.12 11.57 43.80
C LEU A 99 9.48 12.58 44.89
N PRO A 100 9.36 12.22 46.21
CA PRO A 100 9.06 10.87 46.75
C PRO A 100 7.58 10.59 47.03
N ALA A 101 6.65 10.77 46.10
CA ALA A 101 5.19 10.60 46.21
C ALA A 101 4.47 11.82 46.78
N GLU A 102 4.74 12.97 46.22
CA GLU A 102 4.08 14.23 46.53
C GLU A 102 3.18 14.72 45.37
N ILE A 103 2.20 15.50 45.71
CA ILE A 103 1.32 16.22 44.74
C ILE A 103 1.87 17.62 44.54
N SER A 104 1.89 18.07 43.27
CA SER A 104 2.29 19.42 42.91
C SER A 104 1.35 20.01 41.82
N ALA A 105 1.44 21.30 41.63
CA ALA A 105 0.89 22.00 40.45
C ALA A 105 1.98 22.06 39.39
N GLY A 106 2.14 20.90 38.66
CA GLY A 106 3.21 20.64 37.68
C GLY A 106 3.20 21.62 36.50
N ARG A 107 4.37 21.79 35.85
CA ARG A 107 4.55 22.70 34.72
C ARG A 107 4.39 22.00 33.36
N TYR A 108 4.68 20.70 33.31
CA TYR A 108 4.83 19.96 32.07
C TYR A 108 3.90 18.76 32.02
N ALA A 109 3.39 18.45 30.83
CA ALA A 109 2.73 17.19 30.55
C ALA A 109 3.74 16.04 30.64
N GLY A 110 3.30 14.87 31.05
CA GLY A 110 4.13 13.68 31.17
C GLY A 110 3.48 12.62 32.05
N GLU A 111 4.13 11.50 32.24
CA GLU A 111 3.59 10.38 33.02
C GLU A 111 3.24 10.74 34.47
N PHE A 112 3.99 11.68 35.06
CA PHE A 112 3.72 12.16 36.41
C PHE A 112 2.51 13.12 36.50
N ALA A 113 2.03 13.64 35.38
CA ALA A 113 0.82 14.46 35.27
C ALA A 113 -0.40 13.69 34.74
N GLU A 114 -0.20 12.43 34.33
CA GLU A 114 -1.26 11.58 33.76
C GLU A 114 -1.94 10.76 34.86
N TRP A 115 -3.25 10.70 34.77
CA TRP A 115 -4.11 10.00 35.72
C TRP A 115 -5.01 9.00 35.03
N GLU A 116 -4.93 7.73 35.44
CA GLU A 116 -5.97 6.74 35.13
C GLU A 116 -7.16 6.99 36.06
N ILE A 117 -8.35 7.12 35.47
CA ILE A 117 -9.60 7.38 36.21
C ILE A 117 -10.51 6.17 36.07
N THR A 118 -11.09 5.77 37.21
CA THR A 118 -12.15 4.74 37.26
C THR A 118 -13.36 5.28 37.99
N ALA A 119 -14.58 4.92 37.56
CA ALA A 119 -15.83 5.29 38.19
C ALA A 119 -16.43 4.10 38.94
N LYS A 120 -17.17 4.38 40.00
CA LYS A 120 -18.01 3.43 40.72
C LYS A 120 -19.33 4.08 41.07
N ASP A 121 -20.45 3.41 40.84
CA ASP A 121 -21.77 3.86 41.23
C ASP A 121 -21.77 4.21 42.75
N ASP A 122 -22.27 5.37 43.11
CA ASP A 122 -22.33 5.87 44.48
C ASP A 122 -23.64 5.41 45.20
N GLY A 123 -24.51 4.69 44.50
CA GLY A 123 -25.79 4.18 45.02
C GLY A 123 -26.90 5.22 45.05
N ASN A 124 -26.66 6.48 44.61
CA ASN A 124 -27.61 7.58 44.60
C ASN A 124 -27.88 8.16 43.20
N GLY A 125 -27.54 7.37 42.17
CA GLY A 125 -27.65 7.77 40.75
C GLY A 125 -26.51 8.65 40.26
N GLY A 126 -25.35 8.65 40.95
CA GLY A 126 -24.12 9.34 40.58
C GLY A 126 -22.91 8.42 40.66
N TYR A 127 -21.75 8.96 40.35
CA TYR A 127 -20.48 8.23 40.37
C TYR A 127 -19.49 8.81 41.38
N GLY A 128 -18.77 7.92 42.06
CA GLY A 128 -17.55 8.27 42.76
C GLY A 128 -16.31 7.87 41.90
N PHE A 129 -15.42 8.84 41.67
CA PHE A 129 -14.26 8.65 40.81
C PHE A 129 -13.00 8.35 41.64
N LYS A 130 -12.15 7.45 41.15
CA LYS A 130 -10.84 7.14 41.71
C LYS A 130 -9.78 7.53 40.70
N PHE A 131 -8.66 8.08 41.21
CA PHE A 131 -7.51 8.53 40.42
C PHE A 131 -6.28 7.67 40.78
N ARG A 132 -5.57 7.19 39.78
CA ARG A 132 -4.29 6.50 39.89
C ARG A 132 -3.26 7.21 39.04
N GLY A 133 -2.18 7.68 39.66
CA GLY A 133 -1.11 8.35 38.95
C GLY A 133 -0.29 7.36 38.12
N THR A 134 -0.16 7.56 36.81
CA THR A 134 0.53 6.67 35.90
C THR A 134 2.02 6.58 36.23
N GLY A 135 2.69 7.71 36.46
CA GLY A 135 4.13 7.72 36.73
C GLY A 135 4.57 7.08 38.05
N LEU A 136 3.70 7.05 39.09
CA LEU A 136 3.99 6.42 40.37
C LEU A 136 3.28 5.09 40.58
N ASP A 137 2.35 4.75 39.71
CA ASP A 137 1.47 3.56 39.87
C ASP A 137 0.75 3.48 41.23
N MET A 138 0.34 4.63 41.77
CA MET A 138 -0.27 4.77 43.10
C MET A 138 -1.61 5.48 43.04
N GLY A 139 -2.56 5.00 43.86
CA GLY A 139 -3.88 5.63 44.00
C GLY A 139 -3.84 6.90 44.86
N LEU A 140 -4.72 7.85 44.55
CA LEU A 140 -4.90 9.10 45.27
C LEU A 140 -5.92 8.96 46.39
N LYS A 141 -5.65 9.52 47.56
CA LYS A 141 -6.61 9.62 48.69
C LYS A 141 -6.58 11.00 49.36
N HIS A 142 -7.69 11.37 49.93
CA HIS A 142 -7.84 12.54 50.80
C HIS A 142 -7.60 12.14 52.27
N ASN A 143 -6.73 12.83 52.96
CA ASN A 143 -6.64 12.77 54.44
C ASN A 143 -7.39 13.94 55.03
N TYR A 144 -8.59 13.69 55.53
CA TYR A 144 -9.49 14.72 56.05
C TYR A 144 -8.93 15.40 57.35
N SER A 145 -7.97 14.82 58.02
CA SER A 145 -7.42 15.41 59.27
C SER A 145 -6.56 16.66 59.03
N ASP A 146 -5.96 16.79 57.86
CA ASP A 146 -5.07 17.90 57.46
C ASP A 146 -5.43 18.51 56.07
N GLY A 147 -6.46 18.00 55.41
CA GLY A 147 -6.87 18.40 54.08
C GLY A 147 -5.89 17.95 52.96
N GLY A 148 -4.85 17.16 53.30
CA GLY A 148 -3.83 16.76 52.35
C GLY A 148 -4.28 15.71 51.35
N LEU A 149 -3.68 15.75 50.17
CA LEU A 149 -3.73 14.70 49.16
C LEU A 149 -2.49 13.79 49.30
N TYR A 150 -2.72 12.50 49.43
CA TYR A 150 -1.67 11.54 49.67
C TYR A 150 -1.80 10.35 48.70
N PHE A 151 -0.72 9.70 48.39
CA PHE A 151 -0.72 8.42 47.67
C PHE A 151 -0.93 7.24 48.64
N PHE A 152 -1.58 6.21 48.13
CA PHE A 152 -1.73 4.96 48.85
C PHE A 152 -1.29 3.77 47.98
N ASP A 153 -0.70 2.77 48.66
CA ASP A 153 -0.37 1.52 48.03
C ASP A 153 -1.70 0.70 47.81
N LEU A 154 -1.91 0.23 46.59
CA LEU A 154 -3.03 -0.59 46.20
C LEU A 154 -3.08 -1.96 46.93
N LEU A 155 -1.94 -2.39 47.48
CA LEU A 155 -1.79 -3.66 48.19
C LEU A 155 -2.23 -3.60 49.69
N ASN A 156 -2.61 -2.42 50.20
CA ASN A 156 -3.05 -2.28 51.57
C ASN A 156 -4.58 -2.27 51.70
N PRO A 157 -5.22 -3.40 52.11
CA PRO A 157 -6.68 -3.54 52.13
C PRO A 157 -7.43 -2.73 53.21
N ASN A 158 -6.71 -2.17 54.20
CA ASN A 158 -7.32 -1.55 55.37
C ASN A 158 -7.65 -0.05 55.23
N ASN A 159 -7.65 0.50 54.06
CA ASN A 159 -7.94 1.91 53.80
C ASN A 159 -9.47 2.13 53.58
N ASN A 160 -10.01 3.16 54.28
CA ASN A 160 -11.38 3.57 54.10
C ASN A 160 -11.72 3.92 52.64
N ASP A 161 -12.65 3.22 51.99
CA ASP A 161 -12.97 3.37 50.57
C ASP A 161 -13.49 4.77 50.22
N SER A 162 -14.13 5.45 51.17
CA SER A 162 -14.62 6.85 50.97
C SER A 162 -13.47 7.88 50.83
N GLU A 163 -12.32 7.67 51.45
CA GLU A 163 -11.15 8.54 51.32
C GLU A 163 -10.50 8.49 49.93
N LYS A 164 -10.83 7.46 49.15
CA LYS A 164 -10.28 7.22 47.81
C LYS A 164 -11.26 7.57 46.69
N LYS A 165 -12.43 8.09 47.01
CA LYS A 165 -13.49 8.49 46.07
C LYS A 165 -13.66 9.98 46.06
N PHE A 166 -13.81 10.50 44.86
CA PHE A 166 -14.04 11.94 44.63
C PHE A 166 -15.29 12.12 43.80
N LYS A 167 -15.97 13.23 43.99
CA LYS A 167 -17.04 13.70 43.10
C LYS A 167 -16.47 14.72 42.15
N LEU A 168 -16.94 14.69 40.91
CA LEU A 168 -16.60 15.68 39.89
C LEU A 168 -17.80 16.59 39.69
N VAL A 169 -17.63 17.86 39.97
CA VAL A 169 -18.67 18.87 39.87
C VAL A 169 -18.42 19.72 38.63
N ALA A 170 -19.29 19.57 37.63
CA ALA A 170 -19.13 20.26 36.34
C ALA A 170 -19.07 21.80 36.52
N GLN A 171 -18.15 22.41 35.80
CA GLN A 171 -17.90 23.86 35.75
C GLN A 171 -17.82 24.31 34.27
N THR A 172 -17.68 25.62 34.03
CA THR A 172 -17.64 26.18 32.66
C THR A 172 -16.51 27.18 32.43
N ASP A 173 -15.67 27.40 33.42
CA ASP A 173 -14.65 28.46 33.44
C ASP A 173 -13.20 27.93 33.37
N CYS A 174 -13.00 26.65 32.98
CA CYS A 174 -11.65 26.12 32.72
C CYS A 174 -11.05 26.79 31.48
N THR A 175 -9.74 26.97 31.51
CA THR A 175 -8.96 27.25 30.31
C THR A 175 -8.83 25.96 29.49
N PRO A 176 -9.27 25.92 28.22
CA PRO A 176 -9.07 24.75 27.36
C PRO A 176 -7.59 24.41 27.23
N PHE A 177 -7.29 23.13 27.06
CA PHE A 177 -5.95 22.68 26.78
C PHE A 177 -5.44 23.26 25.45
N PRO A 178 -4.17 23.69 25.33
CA PRO A 178 -3.61 24.17 24.07
C PRO A 178 -3.74 23.13 22.96
N GLU A 179 -4.37 23.52 21.84
CA GLU A 179 -4.62 22.62 20.71
C GLU A 179 -4.74 23.39 19.40
N VAL A 180 -4.40 22.74 18.28
CA VAL A 180 -4.74 23.22 16.93
C VAL A 180 -6.25 23.19 16.75
N THR A 181 -6.79 24.23 16.17
CA THR A 181 -8.22 24.30 15.83
C THR A 181 -8.43 24.03 14.34
N THR A 182 -9.55 23.44 13.99
CA THR A 182 -9.94 23.25 12.59
C THR A 182 -10.27 24.58 11.90
N ASN A 183 -10.69 25.59 12.67
CA ASN A 183 -11.26 26.85 12.18
C ASN A 183 -12.41 26.64 11.19
N VAL A 184 -13.23 25.61 11.48
CA VAL A 184 -14.41 25.26 10.72
C VAL A 184 -15.59 25.18 11.66
N THR A 185 -16.72 25.74 11.23
CA THR A 185 -17.99 25.69 11.98
C THR A 185 -19.09 25.10 11.11
N GLY A 186 -19.96 24.30 11.71
CA GLY A 186 -21.06 23.63 11.01
C GLY A 186 -21.62 22.47 11.84
N ASP A 187 -22.65 21.82 11.33
CA ASP A 187 -23.25 20.65 11.96
C ASP A 187 -22.74 19.37 11.31
N VAL A 188 -21.93 18.59 12.01
CA VAL A 188 -21.38 17.32 11.52
C VAL A 188 -22.45 16.28 11.18
N ASN A 189 -23.68 16.42 11.68
CA ASN A 189 -24.74 15.49 11.34
C ASN A 189 -25.19 15.56 9.87
N VAL A 190 -24.87 16.64 9.14
CA VAL A 190 -25.12 16.73 7.69
C VAL A 190 -24.28 15.73 6.87
N LEU A 191 -23.23 15.19 7.47
CA LEU A 191 -22.35 14.18 6.86
C LEU A 191 -22.90 12.76 6.97
N LYS A 192 -23.95 12.55 7.78
CA LYS A 192 -24.63 11.26 7.93
C LYS A 192 -25.54 10.98 6.75
N GLY A 193 -25.63 9.71 6.36
CA GLY A 193 -26.48 9.24 5.27
C GLY A 193 -27.00 7.83 5.51
N ASP A 194 -27.55 7.22 4.48
CA ASP A 194 -27.91 5.79 4.47
C ASP A 194 -26.77 4.99 3.82
N VAL A 195 -26.53 3.77 4.30
CA VAL A 195 -25.50 2.86 3.79
C VAL A 195 -25.70 2.51 2.30
N ASN A 196 -26.91 2.62 1.79
CA ASN A 196 -27.27 2.34 0.39
C ASN A 196 -27.26 3.59 -0.50
N ASP A 197 -27.12 4.78 0.08
CA ASP A 197 -27.06 6.01 -0.69
C ASP A 197 -25.69 6.20 -1.35
N PRO A 198 -25.62 6.78 -2.55
CA PRO A 198 -24.34 7.16 -3.14
C PRO A 198 -23.57 8.13 -2.24
N ILE A 199 -22.27 7.88 -2.06
CA ILE A 199 -21.40 8.72 -1.23
C ILE A 199 -21.10 10.02 -1.96
N ARG A 200 -21.45 11.15 -1.37
CA ARG A 200 -21.01 12.46 -1.84
C ARG A 200 -19.77 12.89 -1.06
N GLY A 201 -18.67 13.14 -1.78
CA GLY A 201 -17.41 13.60 -1.22
C GLY A 201 -16.20 13.04 -1.96
N TRP A 202 -15.04 13.55 -1.62
CA TRP A 202 -13.80 13.21 -2.28
C TRP A 202 -13.01 12.13 -1.55
N ALA A 203 -12.09 11.49 -2.29
CA ALA A 203 -11.19 10.46 -1.81
C ALA A 203 -9.72 10.85 -2.05
N ASP A 204 -8.88 10.56 -1.06
CA ASP A 204 -7.44 10.57 -1.18
C ASP A 204 -6.91 9.12 -1.11
N PRO A 205 -6.69 8.45 -2.25
CA PRO A 205 -6.27 7.06 -2.26
C PRO A 205 -4.79 6.85 -1.92
N HIS A 206 -4.03 7.91 -1.62
CA HIS A 206 -2.59 7.81 -1.34
C HIS A 206 -2.08 8.90 -0.42
N THR A 207 -1.72 8.52 0.81
CA THR A 207 -1.22 9.45 1.82
C THR A 207 -0.47 8.74 2.95
N HIS A 208 0.52 9.40 3.58
CA HIS A 208 1.46 8.79 4.53
C HIS A 208 1.27 9.31 5.96
N ILE A 209 0.19 8.91 6.61
CA ILE A 209 -0.17 9.38 7.96
C ILE A 209 0.88 8.99 9.01
N THR A 210 1.55 7.85 8.83
CA THR A 210 2.50 7.28 9.80
C THR A 210 3.96 7.38 9.38
N SER A 211 4.29 8.19 8.37
CA SER A 211 5.66 8.34 7.89
C SER A 211 6.63 8.98 8.89
N TYR A 212 6.15 9.50 10.01
CA TYR A 212 7.04 9.91 11.12
C TYR A 212 7.81 8.71 11.73
N GLU A 213 7.33 7.47 11.52
CA GLU A 213 8.04 6.25 11.90
C GLU A 213 8.98 5.73 10.79
N PHE A 214 8.90 6.29 9.58
CA PHE A 214 9.71 5.95 8.41
C PHE A 214 11.19 6.28 8.60
N MET A 215 12.06 5.54 7.93
CA MET A 215 13.52 5.75 7.98
C MET A 215 14.09 5.78 9.42
N GLY A 216 13.67 4.81 10.23
CA GLY A 216 14.13 4.68 11.60
C GLY A 216 13.42 5.61 12.60
N GLY A 217 12.34 6.30 12.19
CA GLY A 217 11.60 7.25 13.02
C GLY A 217 12.40 8.51 13.39
N LYS A 218 13.38 8.88 12.55
CA LYS A 218 14.31 9.98 12.81
C LYS A 218 14.58 10.85 11.59
N PHE A 219 13.69 10.74 10.59
CA PHE A 219 13.76 11.57 9.39
C PHE A 219 12.64 12.61 9.36
N MET A 220 11.38 12.16 9.44
CA MET A 220 10.22 13.04 9.48
C MET A 220 10.03 13.58 10.88
N HIS A 221 9.95 14.91 11.03
CA HIS A 221 9.65 15.53 12.31
C HIS A 221 8.17 15.92 12.41
N GLY A 222 7.61 15.73 13.61
CA GLY A 222 6.21 15.99 13.93
C GLY A 222 5.38 14.71 13.96
N ASP A 223 4.52 14.58 14.97
CA ASP A 223 3.62 13.44 15.14
C ASP A 223 2.20 13.82 14.69
N PRO A 224 1.47 12.95 13.98
CA PRO A 224 0.08 13.20 13.62
C PRO A 224 -0.84 13.30 14.84
N PHE A 225 -0.43 12.76 15.96
CA PHE A 225 -1.05 12.92 17.29
C PHE A 225 -0.01 12.61 18.37
N HIS A 226 -0.19 13.15 19.56
CA HIS A 226 0.62 12.78 20.70
C HIS A 226 -0.20 12.82 21.99
N ARG A 227 -0.02 11.85 22.89
CA ARG A 227 -0.79 11.78 24.15
C ARG A 227 -0.64 13.01 25.03
N TRP A 228 0.50 13.68 24.95
CA TRP A 228 0.73 14.95 25.68
C TRP A 228 0.25 16.19 24.92
N GLY A 229 -0.41 16.06 23.77
CA GLY A 229 -0.97 17.16 23.00
C GLY A 229 0.01 17.79 22.00
N VAL A 230 -0.44 18.91 21.42
CA VAL A 230 0.24 19.59 20.30
C VAL A 230 1.66 20.05 20.62
N GLU A 231 1.90 20.50 21.85
CA GLU A 231 3.24 20.96 22.27
C GLU A 231 4.29 19.84 22.21
N ALA A 232 3.89 18.59 22.39
CA ALA A 232 4.77 17.43 22.24
C ALA A 232 4.80 16.90 20.80
N ALA A 233 3.65 16.96 20.10
CA ALA A 233 3.52 16.45 18.73
C ALA A 233 4.28 17.28 17.70
N LEU A 234 4.23 18.59 17.82
CA LEU A 234 4.73 19.58 16.85
C LEU A 234 5.74 20.55 17.49
N ASN A 235 6.66 20.02 18.28
CA ASN A 235 7.69 20.79 18.97
C ASN A 235 8.81 21.27 18.02
N ASP A 236 9.91 21.77 18.56
CA ASP A 236 11.12 22.17 17.82
C ASP A 236 11.79 20.97 17.17
N SER A 237 12.05 20.99 15.85
CA SER A 237 12.65 19.88 15.10
C SER A 237 14.16 19.74 15.28
N SER A 238 14.83 20.65 16.02
CA SER A 238 16.28 20.65 16.17
C SER A 238 16.85 19.41 16.84
N GLU A 239 16.05 18.65 17.59
CA GLU A 239 16.48 17.37 18.17
C GLU A 239 16.86 16.35 17.10
N ILE A 240 16.11 16.31 15.97
CA ILE A 240 16.33 15.40 14.86
C ILE A 240 17.15 16.08 13.75
N HIS A 241 16.76 17.31 13.37
CA HIS A 241 17.31 18.02 12.24
C HIS A 241 18.54 18.91 12.57
N GLY A 242 18.95 18.94 13.82
CA GLY A 242 20.03 19.78 14.31
C GLY A 242 19.69 21.29 14.31
N PRO A 243 20.57 22.11 14.89
CA PRO A 243 20.35 23.57 14.94
C PRO A 243 20.14 24.16 13.56
N ASN A 244 19.03 24.87 13.34
CA ASN A 244 18.64 25.47 12.07
C ASN A 244 18.56 24.47 10.89
N GLY A 245 18.18 23.23 11.13
CA GLY A 245 18.05 22.20 10.09
C GLY A 245 19.39 21.68 9.53
N SER A 246 20.49 21.88 10.28
CA SER A 246 21.86 21.57 9.80
C SER A 246 22.15 20.08 9.60
N LEU A 247 21.37 19.19 10.21
CA LEU A 247 21.47 17.74 10.09
C LEU A 247 20.37 17.11 9.23
N ASP A 248 19.48 17.92 8.70
CA ASP A 248 18.46 17.48 7.74
C ASP A 248 19.05 17.35 6.33
N LEU A 249 20.04 16.48 6.18
CA LEU A 249 20.82 16.39 4.94
C LEU A 249 19.98 15.90 3.76
N ILE A 250 19.19 14.85 3.97
CA ILE A 250 18.33 14.27 2.92
C ILE A 250 17.22 15.25 2.53
N GLY A 251 16.50 15.82 3.52
CA GLY A 251 15.45 16.81 3.26
C GLY A 251 15.97 18.05 2.52
N ASN A 252 17.12 18.58 2.92
CA ASN A 252 17.74 19.75 2.29
C ASN A 252 18.17 19.47 0.83
N ILE A 253 18.76 18.30 0.56
CA ILE A 253 19.12 17.90 -0.80
C ILE A 253 17.87 17.73 -1.67
N TYR A 254 16.87 17.02 -1.17
CA TYR A 254 15.66 16.68 -1.93
C TYR A 254 14.80 17.93 -2.22
N ALA A 255 14.54 18.74 -1.19
CA ALA A 255 13.66 19.90 -1.31
C ALA A 255 14.33 21.11 -1.99
N TYR A 256 15.62 21.33 -1.72
CA TYR A 256 16.30 22.58 -2.09
C TYR A 256 17.52 22.37 -2.98
N ASN A 257 17.93 21.14 -3.27
CA ASN A 257 19.17 20.78 -3.95
C ASN A 257 20.41 21.48 -3.33
N ASP A 258 20.36 21.70 -2.01
CA ASP A 258 21.41 22.39 -1.23
C ASP A 258 21.56 21.77 0.15
N VAL A 259 22.59 20.95 0.35
CA VAL A 259 22.92 20.33 1.63
C VAL A 259 23.16 21.36 2.76
N ASN A 260 23.51 22.59 2.40
CA ASN A 260 23.75 23.69 3.34
C ASN A 260 22.52 24.55 3.61
N HIS A 261 21.35 24.19 3.06
CA HIS A 261 20.12 24.92 3.35
C HIS A 261 19.88 25.00 4.87
N ARG A 262 19.34 26.13 5.32
CA ARG A 262 19.03 26.37 6.73
C ARG A 262 17.64 26.96 6.85
N TYR A 263 16.89 26.50 7.87
CA TYR A 263 15.55 26.96 8.19
C TYR A 263 15.38 27.05 9.71
N ASN A 264 14.38 27.79 10.16
CA ASN A 264 14.04 27.86 11.58
C ASN A 264 13.28 26.58 11.99
N THR A 265 13.85 25.84 12.93
CA THR A 265 13.33 24.54 13.41
C THR A 265 12.18 24.67 14.39
N GLU A 266 11.84 25.88 14.85
CA GLU A 266 10.77 26.12 15.82
C GLU A 266 9.40 25.64 15.28
N GLY A 267 8.73 24.82 16.07
CA GLY A 267 7.38 24.35 15.77
C GLY A 267 6.32 25.13 16.55
N TRP A 268 5.46 24.40 17.27
CA TRP A 268 4.41 25.01 18.10
C TRP A 268 5.00 25.98 19.15
N PRO A 269 4.44 27.18 19.33
CA PRO A 269 3.22 27.69 18.66
C PRO A 269 3.51 28.56 17.42
N ASN A 270 4.76 28.78 17.00
CA ASN A 270 5.10 29.85 16.06
C ASN A 270 5.21 29.40 14.61
N PHE A 271 5.72 28.20 14.33
CA PHE A 271 5.82 27.62 12.97
C PHE A 271 6.39 28.57 11.89
N PRO A 272 7.57 29.17 12.06
CA PRO A 272 8.06 30.17 11.11
C PRO A 272 8.33 29.60 9.71
N ASP A 273 8.92 28.40 9.58
CA ASP A 273 9.37 27.85 8.31
C ASP A 273 8.72 26.49 7.94
N TRP A 274 8.05 25.82 8.89
CA TRP A 274 7.35 24.56 8.63
C TRP A 274 6.00 24.49 9.39
N PRO A 275 5.01 23.69 8.95
CA PRO A 275 4.99 22.97 7.69
C PRO A 275 4.91 23.93 6.49
N ALA A 276 5.40 23.46 5.33
CA ALA A 276 5.36 24.19 4.06
C ALA A 276 5.21 23.22 2.89
N TYR A 277 4.60 23.64 1.80
CA TYR A 277 4.31 22.79 0.64
C TYR A 277 5.57 22.15 0.02
N ASN A 278 6.74 22.70 0.21
CA ASN A 278 8.03 22.22 -0.29
C ASN A 278 8.96 21.71 0.82
N ASN A 279 8.49 21.58 2.05
CA ASN A 279 9.27 20.98 3.13
C ASN A 279 8.96 19.48 3.20
N LEU A 280 9.96 18.63 2.95
CA LEU A 280 9.79 17.18 2.78
C LEU A 280 10.16 16.35 4.00
N SER A 281 10.73 16.96 5.03
CA SER A 281 11.21 16.30 6.24
C SER A 281 10.39 16.62 7.49
N HIS A 282 9.25 17.31 7.30
CA HIS A 282 8.29 17.58 8.36
C HIS A 282 6.93 17.04 8.01
N MET A 283 6.25 16.50 9.02
CA MET A 283 4.89 15.98 8.84
C MET A 283 3.91 17.08 8.43
N GLY A 284 3.26 16.88 7.30
CA GLY A 284 2.08 17.66 6.91
C GLY A 284 0.81 17.23 7.64
N TYR A 285 0.91 16.29 8.58
CA TYR A 285 -0.21 15.74 9.34
C TYR A 285 -0.19 16.18 10.79
N TYR A 286 -1.37 16.56 11.23
CA TYR A 286 -1.80 16.54 12.62
C TYR A 286 -3.30 16.22 12.61
N TYR A 287 -3.81 15.49 13.60
CA TYR A 287 -5.19 14.99 13.53
C TYR A 287 -6.24 16.12 13.36
N LYS A 288 -5.99 17.32 13.89
CA LYS A 288 -6.84 18.49 13.69
C LYS A 288 -6.77 19.07 12.27
N TRP A 289 -5.62 18.98 11.60
CA TRP A 289 -5.51 19.35 10.19
C TRP A 289 -6.28 18.34 9.32
N MET A 290 -6.17 17.06 9.64
CA MET A 290 -6.93 16.03 8.94
C MET A 290 -8.45 16.14 9.19
N GLU A 291 -8.86 16.52 10.42
CA GLU A 291 -10.28 16.82 10.74
C GLU A 291 -10.82 17.97 9.87
N ARG A 292 -10.02 19.02 9.59
CA ARG A 292 -10.41 20.09 8.68
C ARG A 292 -10.66 19.58 7.26
N ALA A 293 -9.80 18.70 6.72
CA ALA A 293 -10.01 18.06 5.42
C ALA A 293 -11.26 17.16 5.43
N TYR A 294 -11.48 16.39 6.50
CA TYR A 294 -12.71 15.61 6.68
C TYR A 294 -13.98 16.47 6.61
N LEU A 295 -13.99 17.63 7.27
CA LEU A 295 -15.14 18.58 7.25
C LEU A 295 -15.34 19.21 5.86
N SER A 296 -14.33 19.19 4.98
CA SER A 296 -14.47 19.64 3.58
C SER A 296 -15.14 18.62 2.66
N GLY A 297 -15.43 17.42 3.15
CA GLY A 297 -16.05 16.35 2.39
C GLY A 297 -15.11 15.19 2.02
N LEU A 298 -13.94 15.07 2.65
CA LEU A 298 -13.12 13.85 2.55
C LEU A 298 -13.90 12.70 3.20
N ARG A 299 -14.14 11.62 2.46
CA ARG A 299 -14.91 10.45 2.91
C ARG A 299 -14.08 9.18 3.01
N MET A 300 -13.06 9.06 2.20
CA MET A 300 -12.20 7.90 2.16
C MET A 300 -10.75 8.31 1.97
N VAL A 301 -9.86 7.65 2.69
CA VAL A 301 -8.41 7.83 2.55
C VAL A 301 -7.72 6.48 2.60
N THR A 302 -6.68 6.30 1.79
CA THR A 302 -5.76 5.17 1.94
C THR A 302 -4.51 5.64 2.66
N ALA A 303 -4.30 5.14 3.88
CA ALA A 303 -3.07 5.33 4.63
C ALA A 303 -2.00 4.37 4.09
N ALA A 304 -1.14 4.87 3.22
CA ALA A 304 -0.02 4.11 2.66
C ALA A 304 1.12 4.06 3.68
N ILE A 305 1.35 2.87 4.23
CA ILE A 305 2.47 2.59 5.12
C ILE A 305 3.73 2.50 4.27
N VAL A 306 4.74 3.31 4.58
CA VAL A 306 5.95 3.45 3.77
C VAL A 306 7.19 3.02 4.54
N GLU A 307 8.07 2.24 3.88
CA GLU A 307 9.42 1.98 4.35
C GLU A 307 10.36 1.65 3.20
N ASN A 308 11.63 1.97 3.40
CA ASN A 308 12.71 1.69 2.47
C ASN A 308 13.96 1.36 3.29
N GLU A 309 14.39 0.10 3.24
CA GLU A 309 15.49 -0.40 4.07
C GLU A 309 16.79 0.37 3.83
N VAL A 310 17.11 0.67 2.57
CA VAL A 310 18.35 1.37 2.21
C VAL A 310 18.35 2.82 2.68
N LEU A 311 17.25 3.53 2.49
CA LEU A 311 17.14 4.91 2.95
C LEU A 311 17.15 4.97 4.49
N CYS A 312 16.49 4.04 5.17
CA CYS A 312 16.55 3.89 6.62
C CYS A 312 17.97 3.67 7.11
N TRP A 313 18.70 2.75 6.48
CA TRP A 313 20.11 2.51 6.80
C TRP A 313 20.99 3.75 6.54
N ALA A 314 20.81 4.42 5.40
CA ALA A 314 21.54 5.64 5.09
C ALA A 314 21.26 6.73 6.12
N GLN A 315 20.01 7.01 6.44
CA GLN A 315 19.60 7.98 7.45
C GLN A 315 20.21 7.66 8.83
N SER A 316 20.12 6.39 9.27
CA SER A 316 20.66 5.96 10.56
C SER A 316 22.20 6.03 10.63
N THR A 317 22.88 6.00 9.48
CA THR A 317 24.34 6.10 9.40
C THR A 317 24.82 7.54 9.44
N ILE A 318 24.18 8.44 8.68
CA ILE A 318 24.67 9.81 8.47
C ILE A 318 24.09 10.84 9.44
N ASN A 319 22.92 10.60 10.04
CA ASN A 319 22.27 11.55 10.95
C ASN A 319 22.54 11.17 12.42
N PRO A 320 23.28 11.98 13.21
CA PRO A 320 23.51 11.71 14.64
C PRO A 320 22.23 11.59 15.47
N GLY A 321 21.15 12.28 15.10
CA GLY A 321 19.85 12.14 15.75
C GLY A 321 19.28 10.71 15.68
N SER A 322 19.67 9.96 14.64
CA SER A 322 19.25 8.57 14.45
C SER A 322 20.06 7.54 15.26
N TRP A 323 21.12 7.96 15.96
CA TRP A 323 21.97 7.02 16.72
C TRP A 323 21.38 6.61 18.08
N VAL A 324 20.30 7.27 18.49
CA VAL A 324 19.64 7.01 19.77
C VAL A 324 18.25 6.42 19.51
N ASN A 325 18.07 5.15 19.88
CA ASN A 325 16.82 4.41 19.78
C ASN A 325 16.09 4.54 18.42
N PRO A 326 16.75 4.22 17.28
CA PRO A 326 16.06 4.19 16.00
C PRO A 326 15.08 3.02 15.94
N ASN A 327 14.03 3.17 15.13
CA ASN A 327 13.17 2.05 14.75
C ASN A 327 13.94 1.05 13.87
N SER A 328 13.41 -0.17 13.76
CA SER A 328 13.94 -1.19 12.85
C SER A 328 13.83 -0.72 11.39
N CYS A 329 14.87 -0.91 10.59
CA CYS A 329 14.83 -0.74 9.15
C CYS A 329 14.25 -1.95 8.40
N ASN A 330 13.93 -3.04 9.10
CA ASN A 330 13.25 -4.19 8.49
C ASN A 330 11.83 -3.79 8.09
N ILE A 331 11.45 -4.11 6.85
CA ILE A 331 10.18 -3.67 6.25
C ILE A 331 8.98 -4.19 7.05
N MET A 332 8.96 -5.47 7.38
CA MET A 332 7.83 -6.06 8.10
C MET A 332 7.70 -5.54 9.53
N ASP A 333 8.82 -5.26 10.22
CA ASP A 333 8.80 -4.66 11.57
C ASP A 333 8.25 -3.23 11.51
N SER A 334 8.68 -2.44 10.52
CA SER A 334 8.20 -1.08 10.31
C SER A 334 6.69 -1.06 9.97
N ILE A 335 6.22 -1.98 9.12
CA ILE A 335 4.78 -2.11 8.82
C ILE A 335 3.99 -2.40 10.10
N ARG A 336 4.41 -3.36 10.93
CA ARG A 336 3.74 -3.69 12.21
C ARG A 336 3.64 -2.47 13.12
N LEU A 337 4.74 -1.71 13.24
CA LEU A 337 4.78 -0.48 14.04
C LEU A 337 3.81 0.57 13.49
N GLN A 338 3.82 0.84 12.19
CA GLN A 338 2.97 1.85 11.59
C GLN A 338 1.47 1.47 11.65
N VAL A 339 1.12 0.17 11.50
CA VAL A 339 -0.24 -0.33 11.76
C VAL A 339 -0.65 -0.09 13.21
N GLN A 340 0.25 -0.36 14.16
CA GLN A 340 -0.01 -0.06 15.58
C GLN A 340 -0.29 1.44 15.78
N ARG A 341 0.48 2.33 15.16
CA ARG A 341 0.28 3.79 15.25
C ARG A 341 -1.07 4.25 14.69
N LEU A 342 -1.52 3.66 13.57
CA LEU A 342 -2.86 3.96 13.03
C LEU A 342 -3.97 3.55 13.99
N ASN A 343 -3.86 2.40 14.65
CA ASN A 343 -4.80 1.98 15.68
C ASN A 343 -4.75 2.91 16.91
N GLU A 344 -3.55 3.27 17.37
CA GLU A 344 -3.37 4.23 18.48
C GLU A 344 -3.95 5.60 18.15
N MET A 345 -3.81 6.08 16.89
CA MET A 345 -4.44 7.33 16.43
C MET A 345 -5.97 7.26 16.48
N GLN A 346 -6.55 6.15 16.01
CA GLN A 346 -7.99 5.92 16.11
C GLN A 346 -8.46 5.97 17.57
N ASP A 347 -7.78 5.25 18.46
CA ASP A 347 -8.11 5.21 19.89
C ASP A 347 -7.95 6.59 20.56
N TYR A 348 -6.90 7.33 20.16
CA TYR A 348 -6.68 8.70 20.64
C TYR A 348 -7.82 9.63 20.23
N ILE A 349 -8.23 9.62 18.95
CA ILE A 349 -9.35 10.44 18.45
C ILE A 349 -10.67 10.02 19.13
N ASP A 350 -10.88 8.75 19.37
CA ASP A 350 -12.01 8.22 20.13
C ASP A 350 -12.02 8.75 21.57
N ALA A 351 -10.87 8.71 22.23
CA ALA A 351 -10.74 9.22 23.59
C ALA A 351 -11.04 10.72 23.68
N GLN A 352 -10.54 11.53 22.68
CA GLN A 352 -10.89 12.96 22.60
C GLN A 352 -12.38 13.20 22.38
N SER A 353 -13.09 12.24 21.75
CA SER A 353 -14.50 12.34 21.34
C SER A 353 -15.48 11.73 22.33
N GLY A 354 -15.02 11.27 23.50
CA GLY A 354 -15.89 10.72 24.56
C GLY A 354 -16.02 9.21 24.56
N GLY A 355 -15.05 8.47 24.02
CA GLY A 355 -14.90 7.03 24.18
C GLY A 355 -14.91 6.20 22.88
N PRO A 356 -14.79 4.88 23.02
CA PRO A 356 -14.67 3.97 21.89
C PRO A 356 -15.77 4.14 20.85
N GLY A 357 -15.37 4.24 19.58
CA GLY A 357 -16.28 4.40 18.46
C GLY A 357 -16.90 5.79 18.30
N LYS A 358 -16.52 6.79 19.10
CA LYS A 358 -17.07 8.16 19.05
C LYS A 358 -16.32 9.08 18.10
N GLY A 359 -15.08 8.78 17.79
CA GLY A 359 -14.25 9.58 16.89
C GLY A 359 -14.70 9.49 15.44
N TRP A 360 -14.24 10.45 14.67
CA TRP A 360 -14.55 10.59 13.24
C TRP A 360 -13.61 9.77 12.33
N PHE A 361 -12.46 9.31 12.79
CA PHE A 361 -11.46 8.54 12.06
C PHE A 361 -11.67 7.04 12.30
N ARG A 362 -11.88 6.25 11.26
CA ARG A 362 -12.20 4.82 11.36
C ARG A 362 -11.44 3.98 10.35
N LEU A 363 -10.67 3.01 10.85
CA LEU A 363 -10.06 1.97 10.00
C LEU A 363 -11.15 1.07 9.42
N ALA A 364 -11.04 0.74 8.14
CA ALA A 364 -11.96 -0.12 7.40
C ALA A 364 -11.20 -1.22 6.66
N THR A 365 -11.71 -2.45 6.74
CA THR A 365 -11.12 -3.65 6.15
C THR A 365 -11.97 -4.28 5.04
N SER A 366 -13.15 -3.73 4.81
CA SER A 366 -14.06 -4.15 3.73
C SER A 366 -14.89 -2.98 3.23
N PRO A 367 -15.42 -3.03 1.98
CA PRO A 367 -16.28 -1.98 1.46
C PRO A 367 -17.57 -1.83 2.27
N ALA A 368 -18.14 -2.91 2.79
CA ALA A 368 -19.34 -2.85 3.63
C ALA A 368 -19.08 -2.10 4.96
N GLU A 369 -17.94 -2.34 5.59
CA GLU A 369 -17.51 -1.61 6.78
C GLU A 369 -17.25 -0.14 6.47
N ALA A 370 -16.55 0.18 5.38
CA ALA A 370 -16.30 1.55 4.96
C ALA A 370 -17.59 2.32 4.67
N ARG A 371 -18.58 1.71 3.99
CA ARG A 371 -19.90 2.33 3.78
C ARG A 371 -20.62 2.60 5.09
N ALA A 372 -20.60 1.67 6.04
CA ALA A 372 -21.22 1.86 7.35
C ALA A 372 -20.56 3.03 8.13
N ILE A 373 -19.23 3.13 8.08
CA ILE A 373 -18.46 4.24 8.66
C ILE A 373 -18.88 5.57 8.04
N ILE A 374 -18.93 5.65 6.72
CA ILE A 374 -19.27 6.86 5.99
C ILE A 374 -20.74 7.26 6.23
N ALA A 375 -21.65 6.29 6.25
CA ALA A 375 -23.05 6.52 6.56
C ALA A 375 -23.27 7.04 7.99
N ASP A 376 -22.43 6.67 8.97
CA ASP A 376 -22.42 7.28 10.31
C ASP A 376 -21.79 8.69 10.32
N GLY A 377 -21.45 9.22 9.16
CA GLY A 377 -20.89 10.56 9.00
C GLY A 377 -19.39 10.62 9.33
N LYS A 378 -18.65 9.52 9.28
CA LYS A 378 -17.23 9.41 9.63
C LYS A 378 -16.34 9.23 8.41
N LEU A 379 -15.03 9.34 8.60
CA LEU A 379 -14.01 9.10 7.59
C LEU A 379 -13.62 7.62 7.61
N ALA A 380 -13.72 6.95 6.46
CA ALA A 380 -13.21 5.60 6.28
C ALA A 380 -11.72 5.65 5.88
N VAL A 381 -10.90 4.87 6.58
CA VAL A 381 -9.43 4.79 6.37
C VAL A 381 -9.07 3.37 6.00
N VAL A 382 -8.53 3.18 4.80
CA VAL A 382 -8.03 1.91 4.30
C VAL A 382 -6.52 1.87 4.48
N MET A 383 -5.97 0.76 4.97
CA MET A 383 -4.52 0.62 5.13
C MET A 383 -3.90 -0.01 3.89
N GLY A 384 -2.81 0.58 3.42
CA GLY A 384 -2.00 0.11 2.30
C GLY A 384 -0.54 -0.01 2.65
N VAL A 385 0.24 -0.70 1.83
CA VAL A 385 1.70 -0.84 1.95
C VAL A 385 2.39 -0.39 0.69
N GLU A 386 3.29 0.58 0.83
CA GLU A 386 4.20 1.07 -0.19
C GLU A 386 5.64 0.90 0.30
N ALA A 387 6.25 -0.23 0.00
CA ALA A 387 7.60 -0.55 0.45
C ALA A 387 8.50 -0.96 -0.70
N SER A 388 9.78 -0.60 -0.65
CA SER A 388 10.71 -0.91 -1.73
C SER A 388 11.08 -2.40 -1.74
N GLU A 389 11.37 -2.97 -0.60
CA GLU A 389 11.66 -4.38 -0.43
C GLU A 389 10.45 -5.14 0.15
N THR A 390 9.28 -4.98 -0.49
CA THR A 390 8.01 -5.58 -0.03
C THR A 390 8.20 -7.01 0.44
N PHE A 391 7.70 -7.34 1.65
CA PHE A 391 7.88 -8.63 2.32
C PHE A 391 9.34 -8.97 2.70
N ASP A 392 10.23 -8.00 2.90
CA ASP A 392 11.67 -8.25 3.04
C ASP A 392 12.22 -9.11 1.89
N CYS A 393 11.71 -8.89 0.67
CA CYS A 393 12.09 -9.63 -0.54
C CYS A 393 12.96 -8.76 -1.46
N GLY A 394 13.97 -8.08 -0.90
CA GLY A 394 15.00 -7.39 -1.67
C GLY A 394 15.79 -8.35 -2.57
N ILE A 395 16.46 -7.84 -3.61
CA ILE A 395 17.22 -8.69 -4.57
C ILE A 395 18.28 -9.56 -3.89
N LYS A 396 18.86 -9.06 -2.78
CA LYS A 396 19.90 -9.76 -2.03
C LYS A 396 19.35 -10.80 -1.03
N ASP A 397 18.07 -10.79 -0.78
CA ASP A 397 17.44 -11.67 0.21
C ASP A 397 17.11 -13.03 -0.40
N GLN A 398 16.74 -13.97 0.47
CA GLN A 398 16.24 -15.27 0.04
C GLN A 398 14.75 -15.32 0.29
N CYS A 399 13.97 -15.04 -0.74
CA CYS A 399 12.52 -15.04 -0.67
C CYS A 399 11.94 -16.12 -1.58
N ASN A 400 10.96 -16.85 -1.10
CA ASN A 400 10.26 -17.89 -1.84
C ASN A 400 8.73 -17.74 -1.69
N ARG A 401 7.95 -18.62 -2.33
CA ARG A 401 6.48 -18.52 -2.32
C ARG A 401 5.88 -18.63 -0.93
N ASN A 402 6.45 -19.46 -0.06
CA ASN A 402 5.91 -19.60 1.31
C ASN A 402 6.15 -18.32 2.09
N ASP A 403 7.32 -17.67 1.93
CA ASP A 403 7.60 -16.38 2.56
C ASP A 403 6.59 -15.32 2.11
N VAL A 404 6.29 -15.26 0.80
CA VAL A 404 5.28 -14.34 0.25
C VAL A 404 3.88 -14.67 0.79
N GLU A 405 3.49 -15.96 0.83
CA GLU A 405 2.17 -16.38 1.33
C GLU A 405 2.00 -16.06 2.82
N ASP A 406 2.99 -16.41 3.63
CA ASP A 406 2.95 -16.20 5.09
C ASP A 406 2.87 -14.70 5.42
N LYS A 407 3.70 -13.88 4.78
CA LYS A 407 3.72 -12.42 5.00
C LYS A 407 2.48 -11.72 4.41
N LEU A 408 1.98 -12.18 3.25
CA LEU A 408 0.71 -11.68 2.71
C LEU A 408 -0.47 -12.01 3.63
N ASN A 409 -0.50 -13.21 4.23
CA ASN A 409 -1.51 -13.58 5.22
C ASN A 409 -1.41 -12.68 6.44
N GLU A 410 -0.21 -12.45 6.96
CA GLU A 410 0.03 -11.55 8.09
C GLU A 410 -0.48 -10.12 7.79
N LEU A 411 -0.11 -9.55 6.63
CA LEU A 411 -0.57 -8.21 6.27
C LEU A 411 -2.10 -8.13 6.14
N TYR A 412 -2.71 -9.15 5.55
CA TYR A 412 -4.16 -9.23 5.44
C TYR A 412 -4.84 -9.26 6.81
N ASP A 413 -4.29 -10.05 7.76
CA ASP A 413 -4.79 -10.18 9.13
C ASP A 413 -4.57 -8.90 9.94
N LEU A 414 -3.51 -8.13 9.66
CA LEU A 414 -3.27 -6.79 10.20
C LEU A 414 -4.24 -5.73 9.64
N GLY A 415 -5.04 -6.06 8.63
CA GLY A 415 -6.02 -5.16 8.04
C GLY A 415 -5.56 -4.44 6.77
N ILE A 416 -4.39 -4.75 6.23
CA ILE A 416 -3.90 -4.19 4.96
C ILE A 416 -4.78 -4.69 3.81
N ARG A 417 -5.19 -3.78 2.91
CA ARG A 417 -6.05 -4.09 1.76
C ARG A 417 -5.49 -3.68 0.42
N THR A 418 -4.44 -2.87 0.38
CA THR A 418 -3.74 -2.53 -0.85
C THR A 418 -2.23 -2.68 -0.69
N ILE A 419 -1.54 -3.16 -1.73
CA ILE A 419 -0.09 -3.39 -1.73
C ILE A 419 0.50 -2.99 -3.07
N TYR A 420 1.66 -2.33 -3.01
CA TYR A 420 2.58 -2.10 -4.12
C TYR A 420 3.56 -3.29 -4.20
N PRO A 421 3.60 -4.04 -5.31
CA PRO A 421 4.60 -5.11 -5.46
C PRO A 421 6.04 -4.62 -5.39
N THR A 422 6.30 -3.44 -5.96
CA THR A 422 7.60 -2.73 -5.90
C THR A 422 7.36 -1.23 -5.67
N HIS A 423 8.34 -0.52 -5.08
CA HIS A 423 8.26 0.94 -4.95
C HIS A 423 9.46 1.60 -5.64
N LYS A 424 10.54 1.95 -4.93
CA LYS A 424 11.67 2.71 -5.51
C LYS A 424 12.77 1.84 -6.12
N PHE A 425 12.88 0.58 -5.74
CA PHE A 425 13.93 -0.33 -6.20
C PHE A 425 13.36 -1.62 -6.75
N ASP A 426 14.11 -2.24 -7.68
CA ASP A 426 13.84 -3.62 -8.07
C ASP A 426 13.94 -4.54 -6.86
N ASN A 427 13.00 -5.44 -6.73
CA ASN A 427 13.00 -6.47 -5.69
C ASN A 427 12.74 -7.86 -6.31
N GLN A 428 12.61 -8.89 -5.47
CA GLN A 428 12.35 -10.24 -6.00
C GLN A 428 10.94 -10.43 -6.57
N LEU A 429 10.05 -9.46 -6.44
CA LEU A 429 8.69 -9.51 -7.01
C LEU A 429 8.66 -8.90 -8.42
N GLY A 430 9.53 -7.94 -8.73
CA GLY A 430 9.56 -7.34 -10.06
C GLY A 430 10.44 -6.10 -10.19
N GLY A 431 10.38 -5.50 -11.38
CA GLY A 431 11.03 -4.23 -11.68
C GLY A 431 10.20 -3.03 -11.26
N SER A 432 10.88 -2.02 -10.71
CA SER A 432 10.30 -0.72 -10.38
C SER A 432 10.49 0.29 -11.52
N ARG A 433 9.75 1.40 -11.49
CA ARG A 433 9.99 2.53 -12.37
C ARG A 433 11.39 3.08 -12.15
N VAL A 434 12.13 3.28 -13.24
CA VAL A 434 13.49 3.84 -13.17
C VAL A 434 13.45 5.34 -12.85
N GLU A 435 14.34 5.74 -11.98
CA GLU A 435 14.57 7.15 -11.64
C GLU A 435 16.07 7.43 -11.57
N ASN A 436 16.48 8.63 -12.05
CA ASN A 436 17.89 9.05 -12.08
C ASN A 436 18.37 9.51 -10.70
N GLY A 437 19.62 9.88 -10.62
CA GLY A 437 20.20 10.53 -9.47
C GLY A 437 20.28 9.63 -8.23
N PHE A 438 19.81 10.16 -7.11
CA PHE A 438 19.91 9.52 -5.80
C PHE A 438 19.18 8.16 -5.74
N ILE A 439 18.08 8.00 -6.47
CA ILE A 439 17.33 6.74 -6.51
C ILE A 439 18.13 5.66 -7.24
N ASN A 440 18.85 5.98 -8.31
CA ASN A 440 19.72 5.00 -8.99
C ASN A 440 20.89 4.54 -8.10
N VAL A 441 21.41 5.43 -7.25
CA VAL A 441 22.38 5.04 -6.21
C VAL A 441 21.75 4.13 -5.17
N GLY A 442 20.53 4.44 -4.72
CA GLY A 442 19.76 3.59 -3.82
C GLY A 442 19.52 2.20 -4.41
N GLN A 443 19.19 2.11 -5.70
CA GLN A 443 19.08 0.84 -6.43
C GLN A 443 20.37 0.02 -6.33
N TYR A 444 21.54 0.65 -6.53
CA TYR A 444 22.82 -0.04 -6.38
C TYR A 444 23.05 -0.55 -4.95
N LEU A 445 22.71 0.26 -3.96
CA LEU A 445 22.85 -0.13 -2.55
C LEU A 445 21.89 -1.26 -2.17
N SER A 446 20.65 -1.24 -2.64
CA SER A 446 19.64 -2.30 -2.43
C SER A 446 20.00 -3.57 -3.20
N ALA A 447 20.11 -3.49 -4.52
CA ALA A 447 20.21 -4.64 -5.41
C ALA A 447 21.65 -5.09 -5.71
N GLY A 448 22.69 -4.29 -5.39
CA GLY A 448 24.09 -4.54 -5.77
C GLY A 448 24.41 -4.21 -7.22
N ARG A 449 23.46 -3.58 -7.92
CA ARG A 449 23.59 -3.13 -9.31
C ARG A 449 22.76 -1.88 -9.53
N PHE A 450 23.17 -1.01 -10.44
CA PHE A 450 22.35 0.09 -10.94
C PHE A 450 21.16 -0.46 -11.72
N PHE A 451 20.18 0.40 -12.06
CA PHE A 451 19.07 -0.03 -12.90
C PHE A 451 19.58 -0.60 -14.22
N GLU A 452 19.12 -1.78 -14.55
CA GLU A 452 19.30 -2.38 -15.86
C GLU A 452 18.19 -1.89 -16.77
N THR A 453 18.55 -1.13 -17.79
CA THR A 453 17.58 -0.39 -18.60
C THR A 453 17.59 -0.81 -20.06
N LYS A 454 16.50 -0.54 -20.73
CA LYS A 454 16.32 -0.62 -22.18
C LYS A 454 15.79 0.71 -22.70
N GLU A 455 15.90 0.97 -24.00
CA GLU A 455 15.18 2.07 -24.63
C GLU A 455 13.67 1.87 -24.43
N CYS A 456 12.97 2.93 -24.04
CA CYS A 456 11.52 2.90 -23.85
C CYS A 456 10.81 2.64 -25.20
N ASP A 457 9.70 1.93 -25.16
CA ASP A 457 8.84 1.73 -26.31
C ASP A 457 8.21 3.05 -26.84
N ALA A 458 7.42 2.93 -27.92
CA ALA A 458 6.81 4.11 -28.56
C ALA A 458 5.76 4.81 -27.67
N HIS A 459 5.25 4.17 -26.63
CA HIS A 459 4.13 4.65 -25.80
C HIS A 459 4.56 5.07 -24.41
N THR A 460 5.73 4.64 -23.95
CA THR A 460 6.21 4.85 -22.59
C THR A 460 7.21 6.01 -22.54
N HIS A 461 6.97 6.98 -21.65
CA HIS A 461 7.95 8.01 -21.32
C HIS A 461 8.84 7.50 -20.16
N GLY A 462 10.12 7.49 -20.38
CA GLY A 462 11.12 7.02 -19.44
C GLY A 462 11.88 8.15 -18.73
N ALA A 463 13.03 7.79 -18.18
CA ALA A 463 13.98 8.73 -17.59
C ALA A 463 15.22 8.87 -18.48
N TYR A 464 15.79 10.09 -18.53
CA TYR A 464 17.13 10.27 -19.04
C TYR A 464 18.12 10.08 -17.90
N PHE A 465 19.18 9.33 -18.14
CA PHE A 465 20.20 9.04 -17.15
C PHE A 465 21.50 9.73 -17.52
N ASP A 466 22.11 10.40 -16.55
CA ASP A 466 23.48 10.91 -16.66
C ASP A 466 24.45 9.77 -16.32
N SER A 467 25.54 9.67 -17.10
CA SER A 467 26.64 8.74 -16.82
C SER A 467 27.54 9.35 -15.75
N GLY A 468 27.18 9.17 -14.48
CA GLY A 468 27.95 9.68 -13.37
C GLY A 468 27.28 9.45 -12.02
N PHE A 469 28.03 9.62 -10.94
CA PHE A 469 27.51 9.49 -9.60
C PHE A 469 26.88 10.82 -9.14
N PRO A 470 25.56 10.95 -9.03
CA PRO A 470 24.86 12.25 -8.97
C PRO A 470 25.17 13.11 -7.76
N LEU A 471 25.65 12.53 -6.65
CA LEU A 471 26.00 13.24 -5.40
C LEU A 471 27.45 13.75 -5.39
N LEU A 472 28.29 13.28 -6.28
CA LEU A 472 29.74 13.47 -6.25
C LEU A 472 30.28 13.95 -7.62
N GLY A 473 29.39 14.13 -8.63
CA GLY A 473 29.75 14.52 -9.99
C GLY A 473 30.45 15.88 -10.12
N ASP A 474 30.22 16.77 -9.14
CA ASP A 474 30.93 18.06 -9.06
C ASP A 474 32.28 17.97 -8.35
N VAL A 475 32.67 16.79 -7.87
CA VAL A 475 33.99 16.53 -7.31
C VAL A 475 34.80 15.66 -8.29
N PRO A 476 35.56 16.27 -9.24
CA PRO A 476 36.18 15.55 -10.35
C PRO A 476 37.03 14.34 -9.94
N PHE A 477 37.75 14.45 -8.82
CA PHE A 477 38.58 13.38 -8.29
C PHE A 477 37.80 12.14 -7.84
N VAL A 478 36.58 12.28 -7.36
CA VAL A 478 35.73 11.15 -6.87
C VAL A 478 35.07 10.44 -8.05
N SER A 479 34.59 11.17 -9.03
CA SER A 479 34.09 10.60 -10.29
C SER A 479 35.14 9.74 -10.97
N ASP A 480 36.38 10.26 -11.08
CA ASP A 480 37.50 9.54 -11.70
C ASP A 480 37.86 8.24 -10.96
N ILE A 481 37.78 8.24 -9.63
CA ILE A 481 38.01 7.01 -8.83
C ILE A 481 36.88 5.98 -9.06
N LEU A 482 35.63 6.43 -9.09
CA LEU A 482 34.47 5.56 -9.31
C LEU A 482 34.51 4.94 -10.72
N ASP A 483 34.98 5.67 -11.73
CA ASP A 483 35.23 5.17 -13.08
C ASP A 483 36.35 4.10 -13.10
N ILE A 484 37.46 4.39 -12.42
CA ILE A 484 38.61 3.47 -12.35
C ILE A 484 38.22 2.12 -11.70
N ILE A 485 37.35 2.14 -10.69
CA ILE A 485 36.92 0.93 -9.99
C ILE A 485 35.64 0.31 -10.61
N GLY A 486 35.13 0.88 -11.70
CA GLY A 486 33.99 0.37 -12.46
C GLY A 486 32.64 0.50 -11.72
N LEU A 487 32.53 1.48 -10.83
CA LEU A 487 31.30 1.72 -10.05
C LEU A 487 30.40 2.83 -10.63
N ASN A 488 30.86 3.56 -11.66
CA ASN A 488 29.99 4.50 -12.36
C ASN A 488 29.06 3.75 -13.33
N PRO A 489 27.76 4.06 -13.33
CA PRO A 489 26.85 3.54 -14.33
C PRO A 489 27.18 4.15 -15.70
N THR A 490 27.13 3.35 -16.74
CA THR A 490 27.28 3.82 -18.13
C THR A 490 25.93 3.68 -18.84
N TYR A 491 25.29 4.81 -19.11
CA TYR A 491 24.03 4.86 -19.84
C TYR A 491 24.20 5.62 -21.16
N ASP A 492 23.38 5.34 -22.15
CA ASP A 492 23.25 6.16 -23.34
C ASP A 492 22.40 7.40 -23.01
N GLU A 493 23.07 8.53 -22.80
CA GLU A 493 22.44 9.80 -22.42
C GLU A 493 21.48 10.37 -23.49
N THR A 494 21.44 9.76 -24.68
CA THR A 494 20.66 10.23 -25.83
C THR A 494 19.27 9.61 -25.92
N ILE A 495 19.00 8.54 -25.14
CA ILE A 495 17.73 7.81 -25.16
C ILE A 495 16.97 7.96 -23.85
N GLU A 496 15.67 7.72 -23.91
CA GLU A 496 14.82 7.54 -22.72
C GLU A 496 14.95 6.10 -22.24
N HIS A 497 15.26 5.91 -20.96
CA HIS A 497 15.46 4.63 -20.33
C HIS A 497 14.21 4.16 -19.59
N CYS A 498 13.82 2.94 -19.85
CA CYS A 498 12.84 2.17 -19.09
C CYS A 498 13.51 0.98 -18.43
N ASN A 499 12.98 0.50 -17.30
CA ASN A 499 13.47 -0.73 -16.68
C ASN A 499 13.28 -1.92 -17.62
N GLN A 500 14.31 -2.77 -17.76
CA GLN A 500 14.17 -3.99 -18.55
C GLN A 500 13.48 -5.14 -17.81
N HIS A 501 13.22 -4.99 -16.50
CA HIS A 501 12.59 -6.01 -15.66
C HIS A 501 11.10 -5.76 -15.52
N GLY A 502 10.31 -6.80 -15.79
CA GLY A 502 8.90 -6.92 -15.46
C GLY A 502 8.69 -7.65 -14.13
N LEU A 503 7.48 -8.20 -13.92
CA LEU A 503 7.19 -9.06 -12.77
C LEU A 503 8.07 -10.33 -12.82
N SER A 504 8.58 -10.73 -11.67
CA SER A 504 9.15 -12.04 -11.49
C SER A 504 8.06 -13.12 -11.31
N GLY A 505 8.47 -14.39 -11.25
CA GLY A 505 7.56 -15.46 -10.88
C GLY A 505 6.94 -15.31 -9.49
N LEU A 506 7.65 -14.71 -8.54
CA LEU A 506 7.08 -14.37 -7.22
C LEU A 506 6.10 -13.20 -7.30
N GLY A 507 6.36 -12.20 -8.16
CA GLY A 507 5.42 -11.10 -8.40
C GLY A 507 4.12 -11.57 -9.05
N VAL A 508 4.20 -12.43 -10.06
CA VAL A 508 3.01 -13.08 -10.65
C VAL A 508 2.24 -13.86 -9.58
N TYR A 509 2.94 -14.62 -8.74
CA TYR A 509 2.33 -15.33 -7.62
C TYR A 509 1.62 -14.36 -6.67
N LEU A 510 2.30 -13.30 -6.21
CA LEU A 510 1.73 -12.30 -5.31
C LEU A 510 0.45 -11.69 -5.88
N VAL A 511 0.48 -11.18 -7.11
CA VAL A 511 -0.69 -10.54 -7.75
C VAL A 511 -1.89 -11.49 -7.78
N ASN A 512 -1.68 -12.75 -8.15
CA ASN A 512 -2.75 -13.76 -8.14
C ASN A 512 -3.28 -14.03 -6.74
N ARG A 513 -2.42 -14.11 -5.71
CA ARG A 513 -2.84 -14.32 -4.32
C ARG A 513 -3.58 -13.10 -3.75
N MET A 514 -3.17 -11.88 -4.12
CA MET A 514 -3.92 -10.66 -3.78
C MET A 514 -5.34 -10.69 -4.36
N ILE A 515 -5.50 -11.10 -5.62
CA ILE A 515 -6.82 -11.27 -6.26
C ILE A 515 -7.67 -12.30 -5.50
N ASP A 516 -7.09 -13.45 -5.13
CA ASP A 516 -7.80 -14.48 -4.35
C ASP A 516 -8.28 -13.96 -3.00
N LYS A 517 -7.51 -13.10 -2.37
CA LYS A 517 -7.85 -12.43 -1.09
C LYS A 517 -8.73 -11.18 -1.26
N LYS A 518 -9.09 -10.80 -2.49
CA LYS A 518 -9.87 -9.60 -2.78
C LYS A 518 -9.18 -8.30 -2.35
N MET A 519 -7.85 -8.29 -2.38
CA MET A 519 -7.03 -7.12 -2.10
C MET A 519 -6.89 -6.24 -3.33
N LEU A 520 -6.67 -4.97 -3.12
CA LEU A 520 -6.45 -3.98 -4.17
C LEU A 520 -4.98 -3.95 -4.57
N ILE A 521 -4.71 -3.81 -5.86
CA ILE A 521 -3.37 -3.88 -6.44
C ILE A 521 -2.99 -2.52 -7.01
N GLU A 522 -1.86 -1.99 -6.56
CA GLU A 522 -1.33 -0.71 -7.03
C GLU A 522 -0.42 -0.89 -8.25
N LEU A 523 -0.60 0.00 -9.24
CA LEU A 523 0.24 0.05 -10.44
C LEU A 523 1.33 1.10 -10.38
N ASP A 524 1.20 2.08 -9.48
CA ASP A 524 2.18 3.14 -9.35
C ASP A 524 3.53 2.58 -8.90
N HIS A 525 4.62 3.21 -9.31
CA HIS A 525 6.00 2.79 -9.10
C HIS A 525 6.46 1.50 -9.79
N LEU A 526 5.56 0.72 -10.35
CA LEU A 526 5.96 -0.45 -11.15
C LEU A 526 6.69 -0.02 -12.43
N SER A 527 7.61 -0.84 -12.92
CA SER A 527 8.11 -0.68 -14.27
C SER A 527 6.95 -0.77 -15.28
N ALA A 528 7.13 -0.22 -16.48
CA ALA A 528 6.10 -0.30 -17.52
C ALA A 528 5.74 -1.76 -17.84
N ASP A 529 6.75 -2.64 -17.89
CA ASP A 529 6.56 -4.07 -18.12
C ASP A 529 5.85 -4.74 -16.93
N SER A 530 6.23 -4.44 -15.68
CA SER A 530 5.55 -4.96 -14.49
C SER A 530 4.07 -4.52 -14.45
N ALA A 531 3.79 -3.24 -14.69
CA ALA A 531 2.42 -2.71 -14.72
C ALA A 531 1.59 -3.35 -15.84
N THR A 532 2.19 -3.57 -17.02
CA THR A 532 1.52 -4.25 -18.14
C THR A 532 1.18 -5.69 -17.79
N GLN A 533 2.10 -6.41 -17.18
CA GLN A 533 1.89 -7.80 -16.77
C GLN A 533 0.85 -7.92 -15.62
N VAL A 534 0.81 -6.96 -14.69
CA VAL A 534 -0.28 -6.88 -13.70
C VAL A 534 -1.61 -6.71 -14.43
N MET A 535 -1.70 -5.79 -15.38
CA MET A 535 -2.94 -5.59 -16.14
C MET A 535 -3.35 -6.82 -16.95
N ASP A 536 -2.39 -7.57 -17.52
CA ASP A 536 -2.68 -8.83 -18.21
C ASP A 536 -3.31 -9.87 -17.26
N ILE A 537 -2.81 -9.96 -16.01
CA ILE A 537 -3.40 -10.85 -14.99
C ILE A 537 -4.80 -10.36 -14.60
N ILE A 538 -4.95 -9.07 -14.35
CA ILE A 538 -6.21 -8.42 -13.97
C ILE A 538 -7.30 -8.68 -15.01
N GLU A 539 -6.99 -8.45 -16.28
CA GLU A 539 -7.94 -8.70 -17.40
C GLU A 539 -8.28 -10.18 -17.55
N ALA A 540 -7.26 -11.06 -17.51
CA ALA A 540 -7.44 -12.51 -17.60
C ALA A 540 -8.35 -13.05 -16.49
N ARG A 541 -8.27 -12.47 -15.29
CA ARG A 541 -9.08 -12.85 -14.14
C ARG A 541 -10.36 -12.04 -13.99
N ASN A 542 -10.62 -11.09 -14.88
CA ASN A 542 -11.76 -10.16 -14.82
C ASN A 542 -11.91 -9.53 -13.42
N TYR A 543 -10.81 -9.01 -12.89
CA TYR A 543 -10.72 -8.48 -11.53
C TYR A 543 -10.60 -6.94 -11.54
N PRO A 544 -11.56 -6.18 -10.99
CA PRO A 544 -11.55 -4.71 -11.04
C PRO A 544 -10.76 -4.05 -9.91
N GLY A 545 -10.20 -4.81 -8.98
CA GLY A 545 -9.49 -4.29 -7.80
C GLY A 545 -8.08 -3.79 -8.11
N VAL A 546 -7.93 -2.86 -9.04
CA VAL A 546 -6.65 -2.28 -9.48
C VAL A 546 -6.70 -0.76 -9.41
N ILE A 547 -5.61 -0.13 -8.94
CA ILE A 547 -5.55 1.29 -8.63
C ILE A 547 -4.28 1.92 -9.23
N THR A 548 -4.37 3.17 -9.68
CA THR A 548 -3.27 4.13 -9.77
C THR A 548 -3.62 5.30 -8.85
N SER A 549 -2.95 5.38 -7.71
CA SER A 549 -3.40 6.22 -6.60
C SER A 549 -2.81 7.63 -6.57
N HIS A 550 -1.69 7.87 -7.28
CA HIS A 550 -1.03 9.18 -7.40
C HIS A 550 -0.25 9.39 -8.71
N SER A 551 -0.57 8.64 -9.77
CA SER A 551 0.01 8.78 -11.11
C SER A 551 1.53 8.56 -11.19
N TRP A 552 2.12 7.70 -10.35
CA TRP A 552 3.52 7.31 -10.46
C TRP A 552 3.75 6.10 -11.38
N MET A 553 2.72 5.64 -12.05
CA MET A 553 2.88 4.76 -13.20
C MET A 553 3.60 5.53 -14.33
N ASN A 554 4.38 4.83 -15.15
CA ASN A 554 5.05 5.47 -16.29
C ASN A 554 4.04 6.28 -17.11
N SER A 555 4.37 7.53 -17.41
CA SER A 555 3.53 8.35 -18.29
C SER A 555 3.69 7.92 -19.76
N GLY A 556 2.71 8.25 -20.58
CA GLY A 556 2.82 8.11 -22.02
C GLY A 556 3.68 9.22 -22.64
N LYS A 557 4.23 8.98 -23.82
CA LYS A 557 4.98 9.99 -24.58
C LYS A 557 4.13 11.22 -24.88
N ASN A 558 4.77 12.37 -25.00
CA ASN A 558 4.13 13.66 -25.28
C ASN A 558 3.10 14.11 -24.21
N GLY A 559 3.24 13.64 -22.97
CA GLY A 559 2.39 14.01 -21.85
C GLY A 559 1.00 13.34 -21.86
N SER A 560 0.81 12.31 -22.68
CA SER A 560 -0.36 11.44 -22.62
C SER A 560 -0.34 10.56 -21.36
N LEU A 561 -1.47 9.94 -21.04
CA LEU A 561 -1.50 8.85 -20.06
C LEU A 561 -0.94 7.57 -20.71
N HIS A 562 -0.31 6.71 -19.90
CA HIS A 562 0.15 5.41 -20.37
C HIS A 562 -1.05 4.52 -20.76
N PRO A 563 -0.95 3.66 -21.81
CA PRO A 563 -2.05 2.78 -22.23
C PRO A 563 -2.64 1.92 -21.11
N ASN A 564 -1.85 1.55 -20.09
CA ASN A 564 -2.36 0.81 -18.94
C ASN A 564 -3.41 1.61 -18.14
N THR A 565 -3.43 2.94 -18.21
CA THR A 565 -4.47 3.76 -17.57
C THR A 565 -5.84 3.55 -18.25
N GLU A 566 -5.85 3.44 -19.58
CA GLU A 566 -7.09 3.10 -20.32
C GLU A 566 -7.57 1.70 -19.89
N ARG A 567 -6.69 0.70 -19.91
CA ARG A 567 -6.98 -0.68 -19.49
C ARG A 567 -7.54 -0.76 -18.06
N LEU A 568 -6.92 0.02 -17.13
CA LEU A 568 -7.36 0.09 -15.73
C LEU A 568 -8.82 0.52 -15.63
N PHE A 569 -9.22 1.58 -16.31
CA PHE A 569 -10.61 2.05 -16.28
C PHE A 569 -11.56 1.13 -17.04
N GLU A 570 -11.11 0.45 -18.09
CA GLU A 570 -11.91 -0.54 -18.84
C GLU A 570 -12.31 -1.74 -17.99
N VAL A 571 -11.46 -2.18 -17.05
CA VAL A 571 -11.81 -3.26 -16.11
C VAL A 571 -12.58 -2.76 -14.88
N GLY A 572 -12.78 -1.45 -14.77
CA GLY A 572 -13.47 -0.81 -13.64
C GLY A 572 -12.59 -0.53 -12.43
N GLY A 573 -11.28 -0.37 -12.64
CA GLY A 573 -10.33 0.09 -11.64
C GLY A 573 -10.53 1.56 -11.26
N PHE A 574 -9.68 2.07 -10.37
CA PHE A 574 -9.77 3.43 -9.85
C PHE A 574 -8.47 4.22 -10.06
N GLY A 575 -8.59 5.52 -10.37
CA GLY A 575 -7.43 6.37 -10.61
C GLY A 575 -7.51 7.71 -9.92
N ALA A 576 -6.33 8.21 -9.51
CA ALA A 576 -6.14 9.56 -8.98
C ALA A 576 -4.83 10.15 -9.51
N PRO A 577 -4.83 11.36 -10.05
CA PRO A 577 -3.60 12.06 -10.36
C PRO A 577 -2.91 12.52 -9.08
N TYR A 578 -1.58 12.66 -9.15
CA TYR A 578 -0.79 13.38 -8.15
C TYR A 578 -1.35 14.80 -7.97
N ASN A 579 -1.47 15.24 -6.72
CA ASN A 579 -2.06 16.52 -6.38
C ASN A 579 -1.37 17.71 -7.11
N GLY A 580 -2.11 18.79 -7.25
CA GLY A 580 -1.67 20.05 -7.83
C GLY A 580 -2.60 21.17 -7.38
N ASN A 581 -2.30 22.42 -7.63
CA ASN A 581 -3.26 23.48 -7.34
C ASN A 581 -4.50 23.39 -8.26
N ALA A 582 -5.54 24.14 -7.94
CA ALA A 582 -6.82 24.04 -8.66
C ALA A 582 -6.67 24.14 -10.20
N LEU A 583 -5.82 25.03 -10.71
CA LEU A 583 -5.62 25.17 -12.16
C LEU A 583 -4.95 23.93 -12.79
N GLN A 584 -4.02 23.32 -12.08
CA GLN A 584 -3.35 22.11 -12.54
C GLN A 584 -4.32 20.90 -12.50
N MET A 585 -5.19 20.82 -11.49
CA MET A 585 -6.16 19.74 -11.36
C MET A 585 -7.20 19.73 -12.48
N GLU A 586 -7.57 20.88 -13.07
CA GLU A 586 -8.44 20.93 -14.26
C GLU A 586 -7.91 20.04 -15.40
N SER A 587 -6.63 20.17 -15.71
CA SER A 587 -6.01 19.34 -16.76
C SER A 587 -5.74 17.90 -16.31
N LYS A 588 -5.27 17.70 -15.06
CA LYS A 588 -4.90 16.37 -14.57
C LYS A 588 -6.12 15.45 -14.49
N VAL A 589 -7.19 15.90 -13.84
CA VAL A 589 -8.45 15.16 -13.73
C VAL A 589 -9.15 15.02 -15.08
N GLY A 590 -9.13 16.09 -15.90
CA GLY A 590 -9.75 16.10 -17.22
C GLY A 590 -9.25 14.96 -18.11
N ARG A 591 -7.94 14.67 -18.12
CA ARG A 591 -7.35 13.57 -18.90
C ARG A 591 -7.84 12.19 -18.46
N TYR A 592 -8.07 11.97 -17.15
CA TYR A 592 -8.66 10.73 -16.64
C TYR A 592 -10.12 10.60 -17.09
N LEU A 593 -10.86 11.71 -17.03
CA LEU A 593 -12.27 11.75 -17.45
C LEU A 593 -12.44 11.47 -18.94
N ASP A 594 -11.51 11.91 -19.80
CA ASP A 594 -11.56 11.61 -21.23
C ASP A 594 -11.55 10.10 -21.51
N ILE A 595 -11.08 9.28 -20.58
CA ILE A 595 -11.11 7.81 -20.63
C ILE A 595 -12.36 7.28 -19.93
N ILE A 596 -12.61 7.70 -18.68
CA ILE A 596 -13.68 7.13 -17.84
C ILE A 596 -15.05 7.31 -18.47
N GLU A 597 -15.31 8.45 -19.08
CA GLU A 597 -16.59 8.76 -19.77
C GLU A 597 -16.91 7.82 -20.94
N GLN A 598 -15.93 7.05 -21.42
CA GLN A 598 -16.12 6.02 -22.44
C GLN A 598 -16.42 4.64 -21.82
N THR A 599 -16.46 4.52 -20.50
CA THR A 599 -16.73 3.28 -19.76
C THR A 599 -18.13 3.32 -19.14
N PRO A 600 -18.70 2.19 -18.72
CA PRO A 600 -19.98 2.18 -18.01
C PRO A 600 -19.88 2.57 -16.53
N TYR A 601 -18.70 2.92 -16.03
CA TYR A 601 -18.45 3.17 -14.62
C TYR A 601 -18.71 4.64 -14.24
N LEU A 602 -18.86 4.90 -12.93
CA LEU A 602 -19.09 6.24 -12.42
C LEU A 602 -17.89 7.15 -12.71
N ASN A 603 -18.15 8.35 -13.19
CA ASN A 603 -17.15 9.39 -13.36
C ASN A 603 -16.67 9.90 -12.00
N GLY A 604 -15.62 9.27 -11.47
CA GLY A 604 -15.01 9.62 -10.20
C GLY A 604 -13.49 9.51 -10.27
N VAL A 605 -12.79 10.59 -9.90
CA VAL A 605 -11.32 10.68 -9.95
C VAL A 605 -10.84 11.22 -8.62
N GLY A 606 -9.98 10.47 -7.91
CA GLY A 606 -9.43 10.87 -6.62
C GLY A 606 -8.39 11.97 -6.72
N ILE A 607 -7.88 12.38 -5.57
CA ILE A 607 -6.72 13.26 -5.43
C ILE A 607 -5.67 12.48 -4.67
N GLY A 608 -4.59 12.06 -5.33
CA GLY A 608 -3.46 11.42 -4.67
C GLY A 608 -2.56 12.47 -4.05
N SER A 609 -2.65 12.67 -2.74
CA SER A 609 -1.91 13.75 -2.10
C SER A 609 -0.42 13.45 -1.94
N ASP A 610 -0.08 12.18 -1.71
CA ASP A 610 1.28 11.76 -1.35
C ASP A 610 1.87 12.63 -0.22
N MET A 611 0.99 13.15 0.65
CA MET A 611 1.41 14.00 1.75
C MET A 611 2.33 13.23 2.68
N SER A 612 3.48 13.83 2.97
CA SER A 612 4.56 13.23 3.78
C SER A 612 5.22 11.98 3.17
N GLY A 613 5.11 11.78 1.84
CA GLY A 613 5.75 10.69 1.07
C GLY A 613 7.03 11.12 0.33
N LEU A 614 7.72 12.17 0.77
CA LEU A 614 8.89 12.79 0.10
C LEU A 614 8.55 13.49 -1.23
N GLY A 615 7.28 13.66 -1.54
CA GLY A 615 6.80 14.45 -2.68
C GLY A 615 6.41 15.88 -2.25
N GLY A 616 6.80 16.90 -3.04
CA GLY A 616 6.39 18.29 -2.80
C GLY A 616 4.89 18.46 -3.02
N GLN A 617 4.24 19.29 -2.21
CA GLN A 617 2.81 19.57 -2.33
C GLN A 617 2.55 20.75 -3.29
N ALA A 618 1.29 21.02 -3.62
CA ALA A 618 0.94 22.10 -4.53
C ALA A 618 1.31 23.46 -3.96
N SER A 619 2.11 24.22 -4.75
CA SER A 619 2.39 25.64 -4.47
C SER A 619 1.13 26.49 -4.65
N PRO A 620 1.12 27.74 -4.16
CA PRO A 620 0.08 28.69 -4.48
C PRO A 620 -0.15 28.83 -5.98
N ARG A 621 -1.39 29.08 -6.39
CA ARG A 621 -1.69 29.33 -7.80
C ARG A 621 -0.95 30.58 -8.29
N SER A 622 -0.50 30.54 -9.54
CA SER A 622 0.24 31.66 -10.14
C SER A 622 -0.53 32.99 -10.24
N ASN A 623 -1.86 32.92 -10.09
CA ASN A 623 -2.76 34.09 -10.11
C ASN A 623 -3.48 34.33 -8.77
N ALA A 624 -3.03 33.72 -7.68
CA ALA A 624 -3.66 33.83 -6.36
C ALA A 624 -3.68 35.24 -5.79
N ASP A 625 -2.74 36.09 -6.19
CA ASP A 625 -2.66 37.50 -5.83
C ASP A 625 -3.74 38.39 -6.53
N VAL A 626 -4.24 37.91 -7.67
CA VAL A 626 -5.23 38.64 -8.49
C VAL A 626 -6.64 38.09 -8.30
N ASP A 627 -6.76 36.79 -8.07
CA ASP A 627 -8.00 36.04 -7.90
C ASP A 627 -7.87 35.09 -6.68
N PRO A 628 -7.78 35.62 -5.44
CA PRO A 628 -7.61 34.80 -4.25
C PRO A 628 -8.85 33.99 -3.90
N LEU A 629 -8.65 32.83 -3.23
CA LEU A 629 -9.71 32.22 -2.43
C LEU A 629 -10.02 33.15 -1.26
N THR A 630 -11.29 33.54 -1.11
CA THR A 630 -11.71 34.49 -0.08
C THR A 630 -12.21 33.76 1.17
N TYR A 631 -11.73 34.15 2.34
CA TYR A 631 -12.19 33.68 3.63
C TYR A 631 -13.08 34.70 4.35
N PRO A 632 -14.09 34.26 5.16
CA PRO A 632 -14.55 32.89 5.23
C PRO A 632 -15.32 32.47 3.98
N PHE A 633 -15.31 31.16 3.71
CA PHE A 633 -16.20 30.58 2.69
C PHE A 633 -17.07 29.47 3.30
N THR A 634 -18.16 29.15 2.62
CA THR A 634 -19.02 28.03 3.02
C THR A 634 -18.99 26.98 1.91
N ASN A 635 -18.63 25.74 2.27
CA ASN A 635 -18.56 24.64 1.33
C ASN A 635 -19.96 24.08 1.00
N GLU A 636 -20.04 23.12 0.08
CA GLU A 636 -21.31 22.52 -0.34
C GLU A 636 -22.06 21.78 0.77
N PHE A 637 -21.38 21.34 1.83
CA PHE A 637 -21.99 20.68 2.99
C PHE A 637 -22.49 21.66 4.05
N GLY A 638 -22.30 22.96 3.87
CA GLY A 638 -22.75 23.99 4.79
C GLY A 638 -21.78 24.32 5.93
N PHE A 639 -20.53 23.79 5.87
CA PHE A 639 -19.49 24.18 6.82
C PHE A 639 -18.85 25.50 6.39
N THR A 640 -18.66 26.39 7.37
CA THR A 640 -17.96 27.66 7.17
C THR A 640 -16.50 27.54 7.60
N PHE A 641 -15.60 27.82 6.70
CA PHE A 641 -14.15 27.73 6.81
C PHE A 641 -13.55 29.13 6.98
N GLU A 642 -12.90 29.37 8.10
CA GLU A 642 -11.98 30.50 8.28
C GLU A 642 -10.58 30.09 7.84
N GLN A 643 -9.64 31.05 7.70
CA GLN A 643 -8.22 30.73 7.59
C GLN A 643 -7.79 29.82 8.74
N GLN A 644 -6.97 28.79 8.46
CA GLN A 644 -6.53 27.87 9.48
C GLN A 644 -5.49 28.50 10.38
N VAL A 645 -5.68 28.39 11.71
CA VAL A 645 -4.77 28.95 12.72
C VAL A 645 -4.18 27.82 13.55
N SER A 646 -2.85 27.73 13.55
CA SER A 646 -2.08 26.84 14.41
C SER A 646 -1.17 27.67 15.31
N GLY A 647 -1.52 27.73 16.58
CA GLY A 647 -0.81 28.61 17.53
C GLY A 647 -0.86 30.07 17.10
N ASN A 648 0.30 30.64 16.75
CA ASN A 648 0.44 32.03 16.32
C ASN A 648 0.46 32.19 14.77
N ARG A 649 0.58 31.09 14.03
CA ARG A 649 0.60 31.11 12.57
C ARG A 649 -0.79 30.99 11.97
N VAL A 650 -1.08 31.85 11.02
CA VAL A 650 -2.28 31.79 10.17
C VAL A 650 -1.85 31.28 8.81
N PHE A 651 -2.46 30.20 8.35
CA PHE A 651 -2.22 29.62 7.04
C PHE A 651 -3.24 30.12 6.03
N ASP A 652 -2.77 30.44 4.83
CA ASP A 652 -3.56 30.92 3.70
C ASP A 652 -3.21 30.15 2.44
N LEU A 653 -4.17 29.42 1.84
CA LEU A 653 -3.94 28.69 0.59
C LEU A 653 -3.30 29.56 -0.51
N ASN A 654 -3.67 30.84 -0.56
CA ASN A 654 -3.16 31.79 -1.55
C ASN A 654 -1.67 32.11 -1.40
N ALA A 655 -1.13 32.00 -0.18
CA ALA A 655 0.25 32.31 0.16
C ALA A 655 1.09 31.08 0.45
N ASP A 656 0.51 30.11 1.18
CA ASP A 656 1.22 28.92 1.69
C ASP A 656 1.09 27.70 0.78
N GLY A 657 0.17 27.70 -0.23
CA GLY A 657 -0.18 26.48 -0.96
C GLY A 657 -0.70 25.38 -0.04
N ILE A 658 -0.42 24.16 -0.35
CA ILE A 658 -0.77 23.02 0.52
C ILE A 658 0.35 22.78 1.54
N ALA A 659 0.45 23.65 2.53
CA ALA A 659 1.47 23.54 3.58
C ALA A 659 1.23 22.36 4.52
N HIS A 660 -0.02 21.97 4.74
CA HIS A 660 -0.42 20.81 5.54
C HIS A 660 -1.75 20.25 5.07
N TYR A 661 -2.10 19.05 5.51
CA TYR A 661 -3.26 18.28 5.03
C TYR A 661 -4.60 19.03 5.15
N GLY A 662 -4.74 19.89 6.15
CA GLY A 662 -5.96 20.68 6.35
C GLY A 662 -6.26 21.64 5.21
N LEU A 663 -5.25 22.11 4.47
CA LEU A 663 -5.44 23.03 3.33
C LEU A 663 -5.93 22.33 2.04
N LEU A 664 -5.97 21.00 2.01
CA LEU A 664 -6.68 20.26 0.97
C LEU A 664 -8.18 20.61 0.96
N GLY A 665 -8.78 20.85 2.14
CA GLY A 665 -10.16 21.31 2.23
C GLY A 665 -10.37 22.67 1.55
N ASP A 666 -9.44 23.57 1.71
CA ASP A 666 -9.42 24.89 1.06
C ASP A 666 -9.23 24.75 -0.45
N GLN A 667 -8.36 23.82 -0.90
CA GLN A 667 -8.16 23.50 -2.31
C GLN A 667 -9.44 22.97 -2.96
N ILE A 668 -10.20 22.11 -2.31
CA ILE A 668 -11.48 21.62 -2.84
C ILE A 668 -12.44 22.77 -3.14
N GLU A 669 -12.52 23.76 -2.23
CA GLU A 669 -13.31 24.96 -2.48
C GLU A 669 -12.73 25.82 -3.61
N ASP A 670 -11.42 25.97 -3.67
CA ASP A 670 -10.73 26.67 -4.75
C ASP A 670 -11.02 26.01 -6.11
N MET A 671 -11.05 24.68 -6.16
CA MET A 671 -11.48 23.90 -7.33
C MET A 671 -12.96 24.13 -7.66
N ARG A 672 -13.84 24.13 -6.67
CA ARG A 672 -15.28 24.40 -6.87
C ARG A 672 -15.52 25.74 -7.54
N GLN A 673 -14.74 26.75 -7.20
CA GLN A 673 -14.89 28.10 -7.74
C GLN A 673 -14.27 28.29 -9.13
N ARG A 674 -13.26 27.51 -9.51
CA ARG A 674 -12.41 27.77 -10.67
C ARG A 674 -12.35 26.66 -11.71
N ASN A 675 -12.60 25.43 -11.31
CA ASN A 675 -12.60 24.31 -12.26
C ASN A 675 -13.95 24.18 -12.96
N SER A 676 -13.95 23.50 -14.09
CA SER A 676 -15.20 23.10 -14.76
C SER A 676 -16.03 22.23 -13.82
N ASN A 677 -17.37 22.33 -13.96
CA ASN A 677 -18.27 21.48 -13.17
C ASN A 677 -18.00 19.97 -13.43
N ARG A 678 -17.56 19.62 -14.65
CA ARG A 678 -17.14 18.25 -15.02
C ARG A 678 -16.04 17.73 -14.10
N VAL A 679 -14.98 18.52 -13.88
CA VAL A 679 -13.83 18.16 -13.06
C VAL A 679 -14.20 18.15 -11.56
N TYR A 680 -14.89 19.20 -11.08
CA TYR A 680 -15.30 19.27 -9.68
C TYR A 680 -16.21 18.10 -9.28
N GLU A 681 -17.24 17.80 -10.08
CA GLU A 681 -18.15 16.68 -9.84
C GLU A 681 -17.43 15.33 -9.84
N ALA A 682 -16.46 15.14 -10.72
CA ALA A 682 -15.67 13.92 -10.74
C ALA A 682 -14.85 13.73 -9.45
N VAL A 683 -14.27 14.80 -8.92
CA VAL A 683 -13.58 14.75 -7.64
C VAL A 683 -14.56 14.47 -6.50
N MET A 684 -15.72 15.11 -6.49
CA MET A 684 -16.74 14.92 -5.44
C MET A 684 -17.49 13.58 -5.54
N ASN A 685 -17.36 12.84 -6.64
CA ASN A 685 -17.84 11.47 -6.81
C ASN A 685 -16.76 10.42 -6.55
N SER A 686 -15.53 10.82 -6.26
CA SER A 686 -14.39 9.89 -6.19
C SER A 686 -14.50 8.88 -5.05
N ALA A 687 -15.05 9.27 -3.90
CA ALA A 687 -15.27 8.33 -2.80
C ALA A 687 -16.27 7.23 -3.19
N GLU A 688 -17.36 7.57 -3.86
CA GLU A 688 -18.32 6.59 -4.38
C GLU A 688 -17.70 5.70 -5.46
N ALA A 689 -16.93 6.27 -6.38
CA ALA A 689 -16.29 5.50 -7.45
C ALA A 689 -15.28 4.48 -6.88
N PHE A 690 -14.50 4.87 -5.86
CA PHE A 690 -13.61 3.97 -5.14
C PHE A 690 -14.38 2.83 -4.47
N MET A 691 -15.47 3.17 -3.75
CA MET A 691 -16.30 2.17 -3.07
C MET A 691 -16.89 1.18 -4.07
N GLN A 692 -17.45 1.66 -5.19
CA GLN A 692 -18.00 0.77 -6.22
C GLN A 692 -16.93 -0.12 -6.85
N MET A 693 -15.73 0.37 -7.07
CA MET A 693 -14.60 -0.46 -7.54
C MET A 693 -14.27 -1.55 -6.51
N TRP A 694 -14.16 -1.20 -5.23
CA TRP A 694 -13.83 -2.15 -4.17
C TRP A 694 -14.93 -3.20 -3.97
N GLU A 695 -16.21 -2.80 -4.03
CA GLU A 695 -17.35 -3.71 -3.98
C GLU A 695 -17.35 -4.70 -5.16
N ARG A 696 -17.05 -4.22 -6.37
CA ARG A 696 -16.88 -5.10 -7.53
C ARG A 696 -15.71 -6.07 -7.36
N ALA A 697 -14.60 -5.61 -6.77
CA ALA A 697 -13.45 -6.46 -6.48
C ALA A 697 -13.80 -7.55 -5.46
N GLU A 698 -14.54 -7.21 -4.38
CA GLU A 698 -15.00 -8.17 -3.39
C GLU A 698 -15.98 -9.18 -3.99
N ALA A 699 -16.89 -8.74 -4.84
CA ALA A 699 -17.89 -9.57 -5.52
C ALA A 699 -17.33 -10.36 -6.71
N ALA A 700 -16.10 -10.07 -7.16
CA ALA A 700 -15.50 -10.74 -8.31
C ALA A 700 -15.46 -12.26 -8.09
N PRO A 701 -15.77 -13.09 -9.10
CA PRO A 701 -15.74 -14.53 -8.95
C PRO A 701 -14.36 -14.99 -8.46
N THR A 702 -14.34 -15.94 -7.54
CA THR A 702 -13.10 -16.65 -7.20
C THR A 702 -12.82 -17.64 -8.34
N THR A 703 -12.20 -17.16 -9.41
CA THR A 703 -11.62 -18.05 -10.40
C THR A 703 -10.46 -18.76 -9.71
N LYS A 704 -10.38 -20.09 -9.87
CA LYS A 704 -9.21 -20.80 -9.34
C LYS A 704 -7.95 -20.11 -9.85
N TYR A 705 -7.06 -19.74 -8.91
CA TYR A 705 -5.70 -19.40 -9.25
C TYR A 705 -5.11 -20.59 -9.99
N HIS A 706 -4.83 -20.40 -11.26
CA HIS A 706 -4.00 -21.36 -11.99
C HIS A 706 -2.59 -21.19 -11.46
N ASP A 707 -2.14 -22.17 -10.69
CA ASP A 707 -0.76 -22.20 -10.19
C ASP A 707 0.17 -21.89 -11.37
N PRO A 708 1.15 -20.97 -11.24
CA PRO A 708 2.17 -20.75 -12.26
C PRO A 708 2.89 -22.03 -12.70
N LEU A 709 2.81 -23.12 -11.90
CA LEU A 709 3.23 -24.46 -12.30
C LEU A 709 2.40 -25.06 -13.45
N GLU A 710 1.20 -24.56 -13.73
CA GLU A 710 0.43 -24.90 -14.96
C GLU A 710 0.93 -24.12 -16.20
N ALA A 711 1.74 -23.08 -16.01
CA ALA A 711 2.46 -22.39 -17.07
C ALA A 711 3.83 -23.03 -17.29
N PHE A 712 4.44 -22.75 -18.46
CA PHE A 712 5.83 -23.15 -18.67
C PHE A 712 6.75 -22.47 -17.66
N VAL A 713 7.64 -23.26 -17.08
CA VAL A 713 8.63 -22.84 -16.10
C VAL A 713 10.03 -23.24 -16.54
N LYS A 714 11.02 -22.47 -16.12
CA LYS A 714 12.41 -22.92 -16.12
C LYS A 714 12.71 -23.60 -14.79
N ILE A 715 13.28 -24.78 -14.79
CA ILE A 715 13.75 -25.45 -13.58
C ILE A 715 15.18 -24.99 -13.31
N PHE A 716 15.31 -24.04 -12.40
CA PHE A 716 16.55 -23.29 -12.15
C PHE A 716 17.27 -23.80 -10.88
N ASN A 717 18.57 -24.07 -10.99
CA ASN A 717 19.40 -24.37 -9.84
C ASN A 717 20.15 -23.13 -9.35
N ARG A 718 19.94 -22.76 -8.09
CA ARG A 718 20.51 -21.52 -7.51
C ARG A 718 22.03 -21.57 -7.33
N GLU A 719 22.58 -22.72 -6.95
CA GLU A 719 24.02 -22.87 -6.75
C GLU A 719 24.79 -22.82 -8.08
N ALA A 720 24.26 -23.47 -9.10
CA ALA A 720 24.84 -23.43 -10.42
C ALA A 720 24.54 -22.15 -11.20
N ASN A 721 23.51 -21.37 -10.77
CA ASN A 721 22.98 -20.24 -11.52
C ASN A 721 22.62 -20.61 -12.98
N LYS A 722 21.96 -21.77 -13.17
CA LYS A 722 21.64 -22.37 -14.48
C LYS A 722 20.29 -23.06 -14.48
N CYS A 723 19.76 -23.30 -15.68
CA CYS A 723 18.51 -24.01 -15.92
C CYS A 723 18.74 -25.46 -16.34
N MET A 724 17.78 -26.33 -16.00
CA MET A 724 17.72 -27.67 -16.65
C MET A 724 17.50 -27.51 -18.14
N ASP A 725 18.27 -28.19 -18.90
CA ASP A 725 18.43 -28.07 -20.34
C ASP A 725 18.54 -29.46 -20.97
N ILE A 726 18.08 -29.59 -22.20
CA ILE A 726 18.27 -30.83 -22.98
C ILE A 726 19.34 -30.57 -24.03
N PRO A 727 20.44 -31.36 -24.07
CA PRO A 727 21.56 -31.12 -24.99
C PRO A 727 21.16 -31.06 -26.47
N GLY A 728 21.57 -30.04 -27.17
CA GLY A 728 21.33 -29.86 -28.60
C GLY A 728 20.03 -29.11 -28.89
N GLU A 729 19.98 -28.07 -29.60
CA GLU A 729 18.84 -27.20 -29.92
C GLU A 729 17.47 -27.92 -30.01
N ASP A 730 16.38 -27.23 -29.91
CA ASP A 730 14.97 -27.67 -29.81
C ASP A 730 14.52 -28.94 -30.62
N ASN A 731 15.40 -29.51 -31.42
CA ASN A 731 15.10 -30.60 -32.34
C ASN A 731 15.68 -31.99 -31.95
N ASN A 732 16.35 -32.11 -30.77
CA ASN A 732 17.00 -33.35 -30.37
C ASN A 732 16.36 -34.07 -29.16
N LEU A 733 15.05 -34.03 -29.07
CA LEU A 733 14.28 -34.62 -27.98
C LEU A 733 14.04 -36.14 -28.17
N VAL A 734 15.10 -36.92 -28.06
CA VAL A 734 15.02 -38.37 -28.18
C VAL A 734 14.94 -39.02 -26.80
N ASN A 735 14.24 -40.16 -26.69
CA ASN A 735 14.17 -40.93 -25.45
C ASN A 735 15.55 -41.34 -24.96
N GLY A 736 15.80 -41.05 -23.67
CA GLY A 736 17.09 -41.28 -23.02
C GLY A 736 18.10 -40.14 -23.20
N ALA A 737 17.75 -39.04 -23.84
CA ALA A 737 18.60 -37.86 -23.87
C ALA A 737 18.76 -37.35 -22.41
N ASN A 738 20.01 -37.10 -22.03
CA ASN A 738 20.37 -36.68 -20.69
C ASN A 738 19.94 -35.25 -20.43
N VAL A 739 19.53 -34.92 -19.19
CA VAL A 739 19.25 -33.54 -18.77
C VAL A 739 20.53 -32.96 -18.19
N GLN A 740 20.87 -31.75 -18.61
CA GLN A 740 22.05 -31.02 -18.20
C GLN A 740 21.71 -29.65 -17.59
N LEU A 741 22.71 -28.97 -17.08
CA LEU A 741 22.66 -27.57 -16.69
C LEU A 741 23.23 -26.71 -17.80
N TYR A 742 22.50 -25.71 -18.21
CA TYR A 742 22.99 -24.70 -19.16
C TYR A 742 22.58 -23.28 -18.73
N LYS A 743 23.29 -22.28 -19.27
CA LYS A 743 22.87 -20.88 -19.09
C LYS A 743 21.39 -20.72 -19.46
N CYS A 744 20.60 -20.10 -18.57
CA CYS A 744 19.19 -19.86 -18.86
C CYS A 744 19.02 -18.96 -20.08
N MET A 745 18.25 -19.41 -21.06
CA MET A 745 17.98 -18.71 -22.32
C MET A 745 16.46 -18.56 -22.47
N ASP A 746 15.97 -17.37 -22.80
CA ASP A 746 14.53 -17.12 -22.89
C ASP A 746 13.90 -17.71 -24.16
N ASN A 747 14.68 -17.92 -25.18
CA ASN A 747 14.27 -18.50 -26.47
C ASN A 747 14.60 -19.98 -26.64
N SER A 748 14.94 -20.72 -25.58
CA SER A 748 15.28 -22.15 -25.63
C SER A 748 14.11 -22.96 -25.09
N TYR A 749 13.35 -23.61 -25.96
CA TYR A 749 12.16 -24.36 -25.56
C TYR A 749 12.46 -25.66 -24.82
N ASP A 750 13.61 -26.23 -25.05
CA ASP A 750 14.14 -27.38 -24.33
C ASP A 750 14.48 -27.11 -22.85
N GLN A 751 14.60 -25.82 -22.47
CA GLN A 751 14.75 -25.41 -21.09
C GLN A 751 13.42 -25.10 -20.39
N GLN A 752 12.30 -25.24 -21.09
CA GLN A 752 10.99 -24.84 -20.60
C GLN A 752 10.09 -26.05 -20.36
N TRP A 753 9.50 -26.08 -19.19
CA TRP A 753 8.78 -27.25 -18.69
C TRP A 753 7.39 -26.82 -18.20
N ILE A 754 6.39 -27.71 -18.36
CA ILE A 754 5.08 -27.54 -17.72
C ILE A 754 4.89 -28.63 -16.67
N TRP A 755 4.47 -28.24 -15.49
CA TRP A 755 4.10 -29.18 -14.44
C TRP A 755 2.67 -29.66 -14.64
N ASN A 756 2.50 -30.88 -15.06
CA ASN A 756 1.19 -31.52 -15.14
C ASN A 756 0.85 -32.15 -13.79
N LYS A 757 0.02 -31.46 -13.00
CA LYS A 757 -0.34 -31.89 -11.64
C LYS A 757 -1.14 -33.17 -11.58
N GLU A 758 -2.00 -33.41 -12.56
CA GLU A 758 -2.81 -34.63 -12.60
C GLU A 758 -1.96 -35.86 -12.84
N ARG A 759 -0.94 -35.72 -13.66
CA ARG A 759 0.00 -36.81 -13.99
C ARG A 759 1.25 -36.81 -13.10
N GLU A 760 1.48 -35.77 -12.31
CA GLU A 760 2.70 -35.53 -11.51
C GLU A 760 3.98 -35.55 -12.34
N MET A 761 3.94 -35.03 -13.59
CA MET A 761 5.02 -35.06 -14.57
C MET A 761 5.42 -33.66 -15.03
N PHE A 762 6.71 -33.48 -15.34
CA PHE A 762 7.21 -32.28 -16.04
C PHE A 762 7.32 -32.60 -17.55
N GLU A 763 6.40 -32.00 -18.32
CA GLU A 763 6.37 -32.09 -19.79
C GLU A 763 7.26 -31.00 -20.38
N ASN A 764 8.10 -31.32 -21.39
CA ASN A 764 8.98 -30.35 -22.02
C ASN A 764 8.22 -29.52 -23.08
N ARG A 765 8.52 -28.23 -23.18
CA ARG A 765 7.83 -27.34 -24.13
C ARG A 765 8.16 -27.62 -25.58
N ALA A 766 9.39 -27.97 -25.89
CA ALA A 766 9.82 -28.24 -27.27
C ALA A 766 9.10 -29.47 -27.86
N ASP A 767 8.76 -30.45 -27.02
CA ASP A 767 7.91 -31.60 -27.35
C ASP A 767 7.16 -32.05 -26.08
N ARG A 768 5.88 -31.76 -25.99
CA ARG A 768 5.03 -32.10 -24.83
C ARG A 768 4.76 -33.59 -24.65
N SER A 769 5.15 -34.41 -25.62
CA SER A 769 5.16 -35.87 -25.46
C SER A 769 6.37 -36.39 -24.67
N LYS A 770 7.32 -35.50 -24.32
CA LYS A 770 8.54 -35.81 -23.56
C LYS A 770 8.45 -35.28 -22.14
N CYS A 771 8.70 -36.15 -21.18
CA CYS A 771 8.68 -35.86 -19.75
C CYS A 771 10.05 -36.08 -19.10
N LEU A 772 10.28 -35.39 -18.00
CA LEU A 772 11.44 -35.61 -17.13
C LEU A 772 11.33 -37.00 -16.49
N ASP A 773 12.38 -37.82 -16.65
CA ASP A 773 12.42 -39.23 -16.28
C ASP A 773 13.66 -39.55 -15.42
N ASN A 774 13.52 -40.39 -14.40
CA ASN A 774 14.61 -40.89 -13.59
C ASN A 774 15.26 -42.18 -14.13
N ARG A 775 15.16 -42.39 -15.44
CA ARG A 775 15.69 -43.50 -16.21
C ARG A 775 15.28 -44.88 -15.67
N GLY A 776 14.03 -45.00 -15.28
CA GLY A 776 13.41 -46.25 -14.86
C GLY A 776 13.69 -46.71 -13.44
N GLN A 777 14.66 -46.12 -12.71
CA GLN A 777 14.96 -46.42 -11.30
C GLN A 777 15.50 -45.20 -10.57
N ALA A 778 15.04 -44.95 -9.33
CA ALA A 778 15.54 -43.89 -8.47
C ALA A 778 16.62 -44.43 -7.50
N TYR A 779 17.89 -44.08 -7.72
CA TYR A 779 19.05 -44.49 -6.91
C TYR A 779 20.18 -43.46 -6.95
N ASN A 780 21.10 -43.53 -5.97
CA ASN A 780 22.27 -42.65 -5.91
C ASN A 780 23.17 -42.86 -7.14
N GLY A 781 23.49 -41.78 -7.86
CA GLY A 781 24.28 -41.80 -9.08
C GLY A 781 23.50 -42.15 -10.34
N GLY A 782 22.15 -42.18 -10.24
CA GLY A 782 21.26 -42.33 -11.39
C GLY A 782 21.27 -41.09 -12.28
N GLU A 783 20.88 -41.23 -13.53
CA GLU A 783 20.75 -40.14 -14.50
C GLU A 783 19.32 -39.61 -14.51
N VAL A 784 19.16 -38.33 -14.78
CA VAL A 784 17.88 -37.71 -15.14
C VAL A 784 17.87 -37.49 -16.65
N VAL A 785 16.87 -38.01 -17.32
CA VAL A 785 16.75 -38.00 -18.78
C VAL A 785 15.36 -37.52 -19.18
N ILE A 786 15.10 -37.40 -20.47
CA ILE A 786 13.73 -37.27 -21.00
C ILE A 786 13.28 -38.60 -21.61
N TRP A 787 11.97 -38.87 -21.53
CA TRP A 787 11.33 -40.01 -22.11
C TRP A 787 9.89 -39.70 -22.52
N ASP A 788 9.31 -40.56 -23.41
CA ASP A 788 7.89 -40.43 -23.75
C ASP A 788 7.03 -40.41 -22.47
N CYS A 789 6.11 -39.47 -22.36
CA CYS A 789 5.23 -39.29 -21.20
C CYS A 789 4.22 -40.45 -21.07
N VAL A 790 4.67 -41.57 -20.55
CA VAL A 790 3.85 -42.75 -20.26
C VAL A 790 3.45 -42.80 -18.79
N ASP A 791 2.44 -43.56 -18.46
CA ASP A 791 1.97 -43.70 -17.06
C ASP A 791 2.93 -44.63 -16.28
N SER A 792 3.96 -44.04 -15.66
CA SER A 792 4.98 -44.78 -14.90
C SER A 792 5.56 -43.91 -13.79
N ASP A 793 5.83 -44.50 -12.61
CA ASP A 793 6.34 -43.80 -11.44
C ASP A 793 7.75 -43.17 -11.62
N ASN A 794 8.52 -43.64 -12.60
CA ASN A 794 9.83 -43.07 -12.92
C ASN A 794 9.75 -41.71 -13.64
N LEU A 795 8.60 -41.35 -14.20
CA LEU A 795 8.31 -40.04 -14.80
C LEU A 795 7.61 -39.10 -13.85
N ARG A 796 7.23 -39.61 -12.67
CA ARG A 796 6.51 -38.82 -11.68
C ARG A 796 7.43 -38.23 -10.63
N TRP A 797 7.21 -36.98 -10.35
CA TRP A 797 7.99 -36.18 -9.40
C TRP A 797 7.07 -35.54 -8.36
N THR A 798 7.59 -35.27 -7.20
CA THR A 798 6.99 -34.36 -6.24
C THR A 798 7.87 -33.12 -6.12
N TYR A 799 7.23 -31.97 -6.03
CA TYR A 799 7.92 -30.70 -5.83
C TYR A 799 7.47 -30.07 -4.51
N THR A 800 8.39 -29.99 -3.56
CA THR A 800 8.13 -29.43 -2.24
C THR A 800 9.40 -28.76 -1.71
N ASN A 801 9.29 -27.54 -1.20
CA ASN A 801 10.42 -26.78 -0.64
C ASN A 801 11.63 -26.70 -1.59
N ASN A 802 11.38 -26.41 -2.86
CA ASN A 802 12.41 -26.36 -3.91
C ASN A 802 13.16 -27.68 -4.18
N VAL A 803 12.61 -28.80 -3.77
CA VAL A 803 13.19 -30.15 -4.00
C VAL A 803 12.33 -30.92 -4.99
N LEU A 804 12.95 -31.45 -6.02
CA LEU A 804 12.33 -32.38 -6.99
C LEU A 804 12.65 -33.81 -6.56
N ALA A 805 11.70 -34.46 -5.86
CA ALA A 805 11.86 -35.83 -5.41
C ALA A 805 11.14 -36.82 -6.34
N SER A 806 11.79 -37.93 -6.63
CA SER A 806 11.22 -39.03 -7.44
C SER A 806 10.02 -39.67 -6.73
N LYS A 807 8.89 -39.84 -7.40
CA LYS A 807 7.76 -40.59 -6.89
C LYS A 807 8.08 -42.07 -6.68
N HIS A 808 8.95 -42.63 -7.51
CA HIS A 808 9.42 -44.01 -7.42
C HIS A 808 10.18 -44.28 -6.10
N ASN A 809 10.98 -43.30 -5.64
CA ASN A 809 11.69 -43.34 -4.35
C ASN A 809 11.81 -41.90 -3.79
N PRO A 810 10.94 -41.48 -2.84
CA PRO A 810 10.89 -40.12 -2.34
C PRO A 810 12.17 -39.64 -1.63
N ASN A 811 13.09 -40.52 -1.26
CA ASN A 811 14.38 -40.16 -0.69
C ASN A 811 15.40 -39.77 -1.75
N ILE A 812 15.14 -40.03 -3.03
CA ILE A 812 16.01 -39.70 -4.16
C ILE A 812 15.46 -38.45 -4.83
N VAL A 813 16.33 -37.48 -5.03
CA VAL A 813 15.98 -36.17 -5.58
C VAL A 813 16.87 -35.85 -6.79
N ALA A 814 16.43 -34.94 -7.64
CA ALA A 814 17.26 -34.38 -8.69
C ALA A 814 18.45 -33.62 -8.08
N ASP A 815 19.63 -33.86 -8.59
CA ASP A 815 20.91 -33.37 -8.07
C ASP A 815 21.79 -32.81 -9.22
N ALA A 816 22.35 -31.62 -9.02
CA ALA A 816 23.28 -31.02 -9.96
C ALA A 816 24.71 -31.51 -9.69
N TYR A 817 25.13 -32.55 -10.36
CA TYR A 817 26.45 -33.17 -10.15
C TYR A 817 27.63 -32.24 -10.48
N ASP A 818 27.42 -31.34 -11.45
CA ASP A 818 28.42 -30.37 -11.88
C ASP A 818 27.75 -29.05 -12.17
N THR A 819 28.30 -27.98 -11.65
CA THR A 819 27.74 -26.63 -11.79
C THR A 819 28.22 -25.90 -13.06
N GLY A 820 29.07 -26.56 -13.90
CA GLY A 820 29.49 -26.04 -15.18
C GLY A 820 28.35 -25.94 -16.22
N ASN A 821 28.60 -25.29 -17.36
CA ASN A 821 27.77 -25.52 -18.55
C ASN A 821 27.94 -26.95 -18.99
N ASP A 822 26.89 -27.56 -19.54
CA ASP A 822 26.83 -28.98 -19.87
C ASP A 822 27.00 -29.88 -18.62
N GLY A 823 26.88 -29.32 -17.41
CA GLY A 823 26.95 -30.06 -16.14
C GLY A 823 25.79 -31.05 -16.02
N ASN A 824 26.07 -32.26 -15.60
CA ASN A 824 25.08 -33.33 -15.58
C ASN A 824 24.07 -33.15 -14.43
N VAL A 825 22.78 -33.30 -14.73
CA VAL A 825 21.73 -33.47 -13.72
C VAL A 825 21.47 -34.94 -13.50
N GLY A 826 21.61 -35.37 -12.27
CA GLY A 826 21.38 -36.75 -11.89
C GLY A 826 20.48 -36.89 -10.67
N GLN A 827 20.62 -38.04 -10.01
CA GLN A 827 19.80 -38.47 -8.89
C GLN A 827 20.66 -38.76 -7.66
N TRP A 828 20.30 -38.24 -6.51
CA TRP A 828 20.98 -38.54 -5.27
C TRP A 828 20.01 -38.55 -4.07
N GLU A 829 20.44 -39.24 -2.99
CA GLU A 829 19.70 -39.16 -1.72
C GLU A 829 19.67 -37.73 -1.20
N TYR A 830 18.50 -37.32 -0.73
CA TYR A 830 18.33 -35.96 -0.21
C TYR A 830 19.16 -35.72 1.04
N HIS A 831 20.04 -34.72 1.00
CA HIS A 831 20.91 -34.35 2.11
C HIS A 831 20.93 -32.81 2.37
N GLY A 832 20.02 -32.06 1.71
CA GLY A 832 19.80 -30.65 1.98
C GLY A 832 20.83 -29.68 1.36
N ALA A 833 21.66 -30.15 0.44
CA ALA A 833 22.64 -29.30 -0.24
C ALA A 833 21.97 -28.37 -1.27
N LYS A 834 22.61 -27.26 -1.55
CA LYS A 834 22.08 -26.23 -2.46
C LYS A 834 21.96 -26.71 -3.91
N TRP A 835 22.81 -27.61 -4.35
CA TRP A 835 22.72 -28.23 -5.69
C TRP A 835 21.53 -29.19 -5.84
N GLN A 836 20.81 -29.52 -4.75
CA GLN A 836 19.54 -30.23 -4.75
C GLN A 836 18.32 -29.26 -4.66
N GLN A 837 18.56 -27.95 -4.71
CA GLN A 837 17.52 -26.92 -4.65
C GLN A 837 17.20 -26.39 -6.05
N TRP A 838 15.97 -26.57 -6.44
CA TRP A 838 15.45 -26.23 -7.76
C TRP A 838 14.31 -25.23 -7.67
N GLU A 839 14.48 -24.09 -8.24
CA GLU A 839 13.45 -23.06 -8.31
C GLU A 839 12.68 -23.19 -9.62
N LEU A 840 11.36 -23.27 -9.54
CA LEU A 840 10.52 -23.22 -10.73
C LEU A 840 10.25 -21.75 -11.06
N ARG A 841 10.97 -21.23 -12.05
CA ARG A 841 10.82 -19.84 -12.52
C ARG A 841 9.79 -19.78 -13.62
N PRO A 842 8.59 -19.24 -13.38
CA PRO A 842 7.58 -19.08 -14.41
C PRO A 842 8.13 -18.23 -15.55
N MET A 843 7.74 -18.59 -16.76
CA MET A 843 7.88 -17.72 -17.93
C MET A 843 6.92 -16.54 -17.83
N SER A 844 6.99 -15.59 -18.74
CA SER A 844 6.05 -14.46 -18.74
C SER A 844 4.61 -14.94 -18.89
N ILE A 845 3.63 -14.17 -18.42
CA ILE A 845 2.19 -14.50 -18.53
C ILE A 845 1.76 -14.73 -19.99
N GLU A 846 2.48 -14.15 -20.93
CA GLU A 846 2.21 -14.26 -22.36
C GLU A 846 2.38 -15.70 -22.91
N PHE A 847 3.08 -16.55 -22.15
CA PHE A 847 3.20 -17.99 -22.47
C PHE A 847 2.06 -18.85 -21.89
N LYS A 848 1.00 -18.26 -21.36
CA LYS A 848 -0.17 -19.00 -20.88
C LYS A 848 -1.13 -19.34 -21.99
N TRP A 849 -1.76 -20.50 -21.86
CA TRP A 849 -2.91 -20.88 -22.68
C TRP A 849 -4.13 -20.09 -22.21
N VAL A 850 -4.70 -19.30 -23.10
CA VAL A 850 -5.83 -18.40 -22.81
C VAL A 850 -6.85 -18.43 -23.95
N ASP A 851 -8.08 -18.01 -23.66
CA ASP A 851 -9.04 -17.62 -24.70
C ASP A 851 -8.82 -16.15 -25.05
N TRP A 852 -8.65 -15.83 -26.32
CA TRP A 852 -8.67 -14.44 -26.77
C TRP A 852 -10.10 -14.02 -27.10
N ARG A 853 -10.62 -13.06 -26.36
CA ARG A 853 -12.01 -12.59 -26.47
C ARG A 853 -12.06 -11.23 -27.15
N ASP A 854 -12.95 -11.12 -28.16
CA ASP A 854 -13.28 -9.85 -28.80
C ASP A 854 -13.90 -8.87 -27.78
N LYS A 855 -13.33 -7.67 -27.64
CA LYS A 855 -13.81 -6.68 -26.68
C LYS A 855 -15.25 -6.21 -26.98
N ARG A 856 -15.71 -6.24 -28.23
CA ARG A 856 -17.03 -5.79 -28.64
C ARG A 856 -18.13 -6.80 -28.31
N SER A 857 -17.90 -8.09 -28.62
CA SER A 857 -18.89 -9.17 -28.50
C SER A 857 -18.66 -10.11 -27.31
N GLY A 858 -17.46 -10.10 -26.70
CA GLY A 858 -17.07 -11.05 -25.65
C GLY A 858 -16.83 -12.48 -26.13
N LYS A 859 -16.87 -12.74 -27.45
CA LYS A 859 -16.67 -14.07 -28.05
C LYS A 859 -15.21 -14.39 -28.29
N CYS A 860 -14.92 -15.69 -28.48
CA CYS A 860 -13.55 -16.23 -28.52
C CYS A 860 -13.07 -16.53 -29.94
N TRP A 861 -11.78 -16.38 -30.20
CA TRP A 861 -11.11 -16.96 -31.36
C TRP A 861 -11.29 -18.46 -31.32
N THR A 862 -11.79 -19.03 -32.42
CA THR A 862 -12.07 -20.47 -32.53
C THR A 862 -11.51 -21.01 -33.82
N VAL A 863 -10.76 -22.10 -33.75
CA VAL A 863 -10.45 -22.85 -34.95
C VAL A 863 -11.74 -23.57 -35.42
N GLN A 864 -12.19 -23.25 -36.61
CA GLN A 864 -13.46 -23.72 -37.14
C GLN A 864 -13.57 -25.26 -37.11
N ASN A 865 -14.65 -25.77 -36.51
CA ASN A 865 -14.93 -27.18 -36.26
C ASN A 865 -13.87 -27.93 -35.42
N GLY A 866 -12.95 -27.24 -34.73
CA GLY A 866 -11.85 -27.86 -33.98
C GLY A 866 -10.89 -28.69 -34.87
N THR A 867 -10.75 -28.31 -36.12
CA THR A 867 -10.00 -29.11 -37.11
C THR A 867 -8.50 -28.75 -37.01
N ALA A 868 -7.69 -29.64 -36.49
CA ALA A 868 -6.23 -29.54 -36.46
C ALA A 868 -5.61 -29.88 -37.83
N ALA A 869 -5.63 -28.92 -38.75
CA ALA A 869 -5.07 -29.10 -40.09
C ALA A 869 -4.66 -27.77 -40.72
N ASN A 870 -3.61 -27.82 -41.56
CA ASN A 870 -3.16 -26.68 -42.36
C ASN A 870 -4.34 -26.07 -43.17
N GLY A 871 -4.54 -24.76 -43.01
CA GLY A 871 -5.59 -24.00 -43.72
C GLY A 871 -6.93 -23.98 -43.00
N ALA A 872 -7.08 -24.63 -41.82
CA ALA A 872 -8.28 -24.53 -41.02
C ALA A 872 -8.50 -23.07 -40.58
N LYS A 873 -9.73 -22.57 -40.78
CA LYS A 873 -10.05 -21.15 -40.62
C LYS A 873 -10.26 -20.76 -39.18
N VAL A 874 -9.88 -19.50 -38.83
CA VAL A 874 -10.16 -18.94 -37.51
C VAL A 874 -11.44 -18.06 -37.62
N ILE A 875 -12.33 -18.28 -36.68
CA ILE A 875 -13.63 -17.61 -36.59
C ILE A 875 -13.83 -17.07 -35.18
N LEU A 876 -14.80 -16.19 -35.02
CA LEU A 876 -15.36 -15.77 -33.74
C LEU A 876 -16.48 -16.72 -33.34
N ASP A 877 -16.49 -17.24 -32.13
CA ASP A 877 -17.57 -18.13 -31.66
C ASP A 877 -17.83 -17.94 -30.16
N SER A 878 -18.98 -18.35 -29.66
CA SER A 878 -19.31 -18.31 -28.23
C SER A 878 -18.27 -19.11 -27.46
N CYS A 879 -17.76 -18.55 -26.37
CA CYS A 879 -16.67 -19.18 -25.60
C CYS A 879 -17.16 -20.45 -24.90
N ALA A 880 -16.46 -21.57 -25.11
CA ALA A 880 -16.82 -22.90 -24.64
C ALA A 880 -15.65 -23.64 -23.95
N ALA A 881 -14.54 -22.95 -23.67
CA ALA A 881 -13.35 -23.50 -23.00
C ALA A 881 -12.87 -24.82 -23.63
N THR A 882 -12.63 -24.82 -24.93
CA THR A 882 -12.16 -25.99 -25.70
C THR A 882 -10.77 -25.73 -26.29
N ASP A 883 -10.00 -26.77 -26.59
CA ASP A 883 -8.69 -26.66 -27.26
C ASP A 883 -8.76 -25.84 -28.56
N ALA A 884 -9.91 -25.84 -29.24
CA ALA A 884 -10.13 -25.06 -30.45
C ALA A 884 -10.20 -23.54 -30.20
N GLN A 885 -10.39 -23.13 -28.95
CA GLN A 885 -10.50 -21.73 -28.52
C GLN A 885 -9.32 -21.28 -27.67
N THR A 886 -8.45 -22.22 -27.32
CA THR A 886 -7.33 -21.99 -26.42
C THR A 886 -6.06 -21.69 -27.22
N TRP A 887 -5.41 -20.58 -26.89
CA TRP A 887 -4.27 -20.04 -27.63
C TRP A 887 -3.16 -19.59 -26.67
N MET A 888 -1.92 -19.66 -27.12
CA MET A 888 -0.78 -19.13 -26.40
C MET A 888 -0.01 -18.17 -27.30
N TYR A 889 0.23 -16.96 -26.83
CA TYR A 889 1.08 -15.99 -27.51
C TYR A 889 2.56 -16.19 -27.06
N ASP A 890 3.43 -16.35 -28.03
CA ASP A 890 4.88 -16.43 -27.84
C ASP A 890 5.54 -15.09 -28.23
N PRO A 891 5.91 -14.23 -27.27
CA PRO A 891 6.47 -12.90 -27.54
C PRO A 891 7.92 -12.96 -28.04
N VAL A 892 8.60 -14.11 -27.91
CA VAL A 892 9.98 -14.27 -28.41
C VAL A 892 9.98 -14.50 -29.92
N LYS A 893 8.95 -15.23 -30.41
CA LYS A 893 8.76 -15.52 -31.81
C LYS A 893 7.62 -14.71 -32.45
N ASP A 894 6.95 -13.84 -31.67
CA ASP A 894 5.79 -13.05 -32.08
C ASP A 894 4.66 -13.92 -32.69
N ARG A 895 4.40 -15.11 -32.11
CA ARG A 895 3.48 -16.10 -32.68
C ARG A 895 2.35 -16.47 -31.74
N MET A 896 1.21 -16.83 -32.34
CA MET A 896 0.03 -17.31 -31.64
C MET A 896 -0.13 -18.82 -31.90
N HIS A 897 0.16 -19.65 -30.88
CA HIS A 897 0.00 -21.11 -30.94
C HIS A 897 -1.43 -21.52 -30.58
N SER A 898 -1.98 -22.49 -31.28
CA SER A 898 -3.26 -23.15 -30.98
C SER A 898 -3.04 -24.34 -30.03
N ALA A 899 -3.94 -24.58 -29.09
CA ALA A 899 -3.90 -25.74 -28.19
C ALA A 899 -4.36 -27.05 -28.85
N LEU A 900 -4.84 -27.01 -30.08
CA LEU A 900 -5.18 -28.23 -30.83
C LEU A 900 -3.98 -29.15 -30.99
N ALA A 901 -4.25 -30.44 -31.03
CA ALA A 901 -3.18 -31.47 -31.21
C ALA A 901 -2.36 -31.21 -32.46
N GLY A 902 -1.03 -31.14 -32.28
CA GLY A 902 -0.07 -30.70 -33.30
C GLY A 902 0.44 -29.29 -33.01
N ASP A 903 1.55 -28.90 -33.63
CA ASP A 903 2.14 -27.56 -33.45
C ASP A 903 1.58 -26.62 -34.54
N PHE A 904 0.43 -26.03 -34.29
CA PHE A 904 -0.23 -25.09 -35.20
C PHE A 904 -0.19 -23.65 -34.67
N CYS A 905 0.17 -22.73 -35.58
CA CYS A 905 0.20 -21.28 -35.32
C CYS A 905 -0.86 -20.56 -36.15
N MET A 906 -1.35 -19.43 -35.65
CA MET A 906 -2.15 -18.50 -36.45
C MET A 906 -1.34 -18.00 -37.63
N ASP A 907 -1.95 -17.99 -38.82
CA ASP A 907 -1.26 -17.77 -40.07
C ASP A 907 -2.07 -16.86 -41.03
N ILE A 908 -1.35 -15.96 -41.70
CA ILE A 908 -1.89 -15.11 -42.77
C ILE A 908 -1.74 -15.84 -44.09
N PRO A 909 -2.84 -16.34 -44.73
CA PRO A 909 -2.78 -17.12 -45.93
C PRO A 909 -1.94 -16.44 -47.02
N ASN A 910 -0.86 -17.11 -47.46
CA ASN A 910 0.09 -16.62 -48.49
C ASN A 910 0.66 -15.22 -48.24
N GLY A 911 0.71 -14.77 -46.98
CA GLY A 911 1.18 -13.41 -46.60
C GLY A 911 0.27 -12.28 -47.10
N ASN A 912 -1.00 -12.56 -47.44
CA ASN A 912 -1.92 -11.56 -47.92
C ASN A 912 -2.53 -10.74 -46.77
N THR A 913 -2.07 -9.55 -46.59
CA THR A 913 -2.54 -8.61 -45.52
C THR A 913 -3.67 -7.68 -45.99
N SER A 914 -4.32 -7.94 -47.14
CA SER A 914 -5.44 -7.13 -47.61
C SER A 914 -6.64 -7.23 -46.65
N ASP A 915 -7.41 -6.15 -46.54
CA ASP A 915 -8.61 -6.09 -45.70
C ASP A 915 -9.58 -7.22 -46.03
N GLY A 916 -10.07 -7.92 -45.02
CA GLY A 916 -10.94 -9.08 -45.11
C GLY A 916 -10.25 -10.40 -45.35
N THR A 917 -8.90 -10.48 -45.39
CA THR A 917 -8.20 -11.76 -45.52
C THR A 917 -8.41 -12.57 -44.23
N GLN A 918 -9.15 -13.68 -44.33
CA GLN A 918 -9.45 -14.54 -43.18
C GLN A 918 -8.21 -15.34 -42.74
N LEU A 919 -7.91 -15.25 -41.47
CA LEU A 919 -6.83 -15.97 -40.82
C LEU A 919 -7.12 -17.48 -40.74
N GLN A 920 -6.09 -18.26 -40.66
CA GLN A 920 -6.10 -19.72 -40.58
C GLN A 920 -5.09 -20.22 -39.57
N ILE A 921 -5.05 -21.47 -39.25
CA ILE A 921 -3.92 -22.13 -38.61
C ILE A 921 -3.08 -22.87 -39.65
N TRP A 922 -1.79 -22.94 -39.43
CA TRP A 922 -0.80 -23.66 -40.20
C TRP A 922 0.28 -24.20 -39.28
N GLU A 923 0.94 -25.32 -39.66
CA GLU A 923 2.11 -25.79 -38.93
C GLU A 923 3.07 -24.66 -38.65
N CYS A 924 3.53 -24.53 -37.38
CA CYS A 924 4.43 -23.47 -36.97
C CYS A 924 5.77 -23.54 -37.68
N GLN A 925 6.22 -22.46 -38.28
CA GLN A 925 7.44 -22.38 -39.06
C GLN A 925 8.31 -21.25 -38.56
N ASP A 926 9.52 -21.51 -38.08
CA ASP A 926 10.44 -20.51 -37.58
C ASP A 926 10.84 -19.51 -38.68
N GLY A 927 10.83 -18.23 -38.30
CA GLY A 927 11.15 -17.15 -39.23
C GLY A 927 10.09 -16.88 -40.30
N ASN A 928 8.90 -17.52 -40.25
CA ASN A 928 7.83 -17.26 -41.22
C ASN A 928 7.05 -15.99 -40.84
N PRO A 929 7.17 -14.89 -41.62
CA PRO A 929 6.49 -13.63 -41.27
C PRO A 929 4.97 -13.72 -41.35
N ASN A 930 4.39 -14.73 -42.03
CA ASN A 930 2.94 -14.94 -42.09
C ASN A 930 2.37 -15.33 -40.73
N GLN A 931 3.21 -15.82 -39.81
CA GLN A 931 2.81 -16.30 -38.48
C GLN A 931 3.27 -15.38 -37.37
N GLN A 932 3.82 -14.21 -37.72
CA GLN A 932 4.36 -13.26 -36.75
C GLN A 932 3.42 -12.06 -36.57
N PHE A 933 3.02 -11.84 -35.32
CA PHE A 933 2.11 -10.79 -34.90
C PHE A 933 2.66 -10.06 -33.70
N LEU A 934 3.04 -8.79 -33.84
CA LEU A 934 3.48 -7.94 -32.74
C LEU A 934 2.28 -7.60 -31.87
N LYS A 935 2.34 -7.99 -30.61
CA LYS A 935 1.33 -7.61 -29.59
C LYS A 935 1.62 -6.20 -29.09
N ASP A 936 0.68 -5.30 -29.25
CA ASP A 936 0.68 -3.97 -28.66
C ASP A 936 -0.58 -3.81 -27.83
N SER A 937 -0.42 -3.78 -26.49
CA SER A 937 -1.54 -3.74 -25.53
C SER A 937 -2.54 -4.88 -25.79
N ASN A 938 -3.71 -4.57 -26.29
CA ASN A 938 -4.77 -5.52 -26.61
C ASN A 938 -4.97 -5.76 -28.11
N ARG A 939 -3.97 -5.47 -28.96
CA ARG A 939 -3.99 -5.65 -30.41
C ARG A 939 -2.84 -6.48 -30.90
N PHE A 940 -3.00 -7.10 -32.07
CA PHE A 940 -1.98 -7.91 -32.73
C PHE A 940 -1.75 -7.36 -34.14
N TYR A 941 -0.58 -6.85 -34.41
CA TYR A 941 -0.15 -6.24 -35.66
C TYR A 941 0.63 -7.22 -36.51
N SER A 942 0.35 -7.33 -37.78
CA SER A 942 1.14 -8.15 -38.68
C SER A 942 2.57 -7.63 -38.85
N VAL A 943 3.57 -8.47 -38.71
CA VAL A 943 4.97 -8.14 -39.01
C VAL A 943 5.18 -7.83 -40.50
N ILE A 944 4.37 -8.44 -41.43
CA ILE A 944 4.42 -8.15 -42.87
C ILE A 944 4.00 -6.69 -43.14
N ASN A 945 3.00 -6.18 -42.44
CA ASN A 945 2.45 -4.84 -42.63
C ASN A 945 1.95 -4.30 -41.30
N GLY A 946 2.75 -3.44 -40.66
CA GLY A 946 2.49 -2.88 -39.34
C GLY A 946 1.23 -2.00 -39.22
N ASN A 947 0.55 -1.67 -40.34
CA ASN A 947 -0.74 -0.97 -40.30
C ASN A 947 -1.95 -1.95 -40.29
N LYS A 948 -1.71 -3.25 -40.34
CA LYS A 948 -2.74 -4.30 -40.35
C LYS A 948 -2.77 -5.08 -39.06
N VAL A 949 -3.98 -5.22 -38.52
CA VAL A 949 -4.23 -5.88 -37.23
C VAL A 949 -5.23 -7.02 -37.39
N ILE A 950 -5.24 -7.91 -36.38
CA ILE A 950 -6.26 -8.95 -36.27
C ILE A 950 -7.60 -8.29 -35.92
N ASP A 951 -8.64 -8.58 -36.71
CA ASP A 951 -9.95 -7.95 -36.65
C ASP A 951 -11.08 -9.02 -36.66
N ALA A 952 -12.14 -8.80 -35.87
CA ALA A 952 -13.36 -9.57 -35.96
C ALA A 952 -14.33 -8.92 -36.98
N SER A 953 -14.52 -9.56 -38.14
CA SER A 953 -15.35 -9.00 -39.23
C SER A 953 -16.84 -8.88 -38.89
N GLY A 954 -17.33 -9.54 -37.84
CA GLY A 954 -18.68 -9.50 -37.31
C GLY A 954 -18.80 -9.89 -35.86
N GLU A 955 -20.02 -9.90 -35.31
CA GLU A 955 -20.28 -10.23 -33.90
C GLU A 955 -20.99 -11.58 -33.71
N ALA A 956 -21.46 -12.19 -34.78
CA ALA A 956 -22.19 -13.47 -34.75
C ALA A 956 -21.22 -14.65 -34.65
N ASP A 957 -21.69 -15.77 -34.10
CA ASP A 957 -20.95 -17.03 -34.17
C ASP A 957 -20.66 -17.39 -35.61
N GLY A 958 -19.46 -17.85 -35.91
CA GLY A 958 -18.96 -18.11 -37.25
C GLY A 958 -18.40 -16.91 -37.99
N SER A 959 -18.38 -15.70 -37.38
CA SER A 959 -17.81 -14.51 -38.04
C SER A 959 -16.29 -14.69 -38.25
N PRO A 960 -15.76 -14.43 -39.48
CA PRO A 960 -14.35 -14.58 -39.76
C PRO A 960 -13.46 -13.67 -38.91
N ILE A 961 -12.35 -14.20 -38.41
CA ILE A 961 -11.24 -13.42 -37.92
C ILE A 961 -10.32 -13.09 -39.10
N VAL A 962 -10.04 -11.82 -39.31
CA VAL A 962 -9.44 -11.33 -40.56
C VAL A 962 -8.27 -10.35 -40.28
N MET A 963 -7.47 -10.10 -41.31
CA MET A 963 -6.57 -8.94 -41.33
C MET A 963 -7.36 -7.70 -41.77
N TRP A 964 -7.18 -6.59 -41.10
CA TRP A 964 -7.81 -5.32 -41.43
C TRP A 964 -6.92 -4.13 -41.15
N GLU A 965 -7.13 -3.00 -41.79
CA GLU A 965 -6.45 -1.76 -41.48
C GLU A 965 -6.77 -1.30 -40.04
N HIS A 966 -5.77 -0.86 -39.29
CA HIS A 966 -5.95 -0.35 -37.93
C HIS A 966 -6.84 0.89 -37.91
N HIS A 967 -7.99 0.84 -37.25
CA HIS A 967 -8.95 1.93 -37.09
C HIS A 967 -9.38 2.17 -35.64
N GLY A 968 -8.76 1.49 -34.66
CA GLY A 968 -9.01 1.70 -33.23
C GLY A 968 -10.30 1.09 -32.65
N GLY A 969 -11.14 0.45 -33.48
CA GLY A 969 -12.42 -0.15 -33.07
C GLY A 969 -12.25 -1.29 -32.03
N ASN A 970 -13.31 -1.54 -31.25
CA ASN A 970 -13.31 -2.61 -30.25
C ASN A 970 -13.26 -4.02 -30.86
N ASN A 971 -13.59 -4.17 -32.12
CA ASN A 971 -13.43 -5.42 -32.90
C ASN A 971 -11.97 -5.72 -33.27
N GLN A 972 -11.03 -4.83 -32.92
CA GLN A 972 -9.58 -5.02 -33.07
C GLN A 972 -8.87 -5.12 -31.72
N LYS A 973 -9.66 -5.17 -30.63
CA LYS A 973 -9.14 -5.27 -29.26
C LYS A 973 -9.49 -6.63 -28.66
N TRP A 974 -8.50 -7.30 -28.12
CA TRP A 974 -8.59 -8.67 -27.65
C TRP A 974 -8.20 -8.78 -26.18
N ARG A 975 -9.00 -9.49 -25.40
CA ARG A 975 -8.74 -9.76 -24.00
C ARG A 975 -8.38 -11.23 -23.79
N ALA A 976 -7.30 -11.48 -23.08
CA ALA A 976 -6.98 -12.81 -22.61
C ALA A 976 -7.90 -13.21 -21.45
N SER A 977 -8.37 -14.45 -21.47
CA SER A 977 -9.16 -15.04 -20.39
C SER A 977 -8.58 -16.43 -20.06
N LEU A 978 -8.19 -16.67 -18.82
CA LEU A 978 -7.86 -18.01 -18.34
C LEU A 978 -9.12 -18.85 -18.19
N HIS A 979 -9.01 -20.17 -18.43
CA HIS A 979 -10.12 -21.12 -18.30
C HIS A 979 -10.57 -21.32 -16.87
#